data_25e9ee4900f5ea824ce0eb78acbed17e
#
_entry.id   25e9ee4900f5ea824ce0eb78acbed17e
#
_cell.length_a   1.000
_cell.length_b   1.000
_cell.length_c   1.000
_cell.angle_alpha   90.00
_cell.angle_beta   90.00
_cell.angle_gamma   90.00
#
_symmetry.space_group_name_H-M   'P 1'
#
loop_
_entity.id
_entity.type
_entity.pdbx_description
1 polymer ?
#
loop_
_entity_poly.entity_id
_entity_poly.type
_entity_poly.pdbx_seq_one_letter_code
_entity_poly.pdbx_strand_id
1 'polypeptide(L)'
;MKRISLALLALTASLAILSPMQASAQQIGTWNVYPSYWNATRNVVAGDIIYSLTDGNLLAYSTGDSEVRTFDCLTQLNGIKVSQIAYSTAAKRLIIAYDDCNIDLMNSAGEVLNLSALRDKSMTSKTLNGLWVEGKMAYLAMSFGVVEVDMQEGVFRNTYMLDQNVQSVTLLNGSIYAATAQGVLRGKLSDNLQDKSKWTTTAGGNFKQLTTMGNEIIARANVNLYTLSPEGRTTLYSSGNFTFMNLTGGTLVWGNSQQINFCQNTGKVTTVKASNTWQDASYTNGTFWASEGEKGLRAYTLKEGQFVPSDGPIQPNSPKNDLAYRISWAGDRLLVAGGTNTVGSDYHPATAMYLEDNKWTNLQEMEAAPEGYTNFRLYNTTNLVQDPDDPAHHFASPYRSGLCEYKDGKFVHLYHSDNSPLTSILPDNKSYYNFVSCSGLTFDQERNLWMLCSQTDTIIRIRKADGTWKGLYYFEIADASLCDDYLMHSSGLVMMVSRRLDKRGFFCLDYNQTIDNRADDKHMLRRNIVNQDNTTYIPEEFYCLCEDLDGAVWAGTSLGLFVIPDPTTFFDNDFHYEQIKINRNDGSGLADYLLNGVSISCIAIDGANRKWVGTHDDGLYLISADGQEMLHHFTTDDSPILSNSIQSLAVHPTTGMVMIATDKGLCSYVADATEGADKMDADDVLVVPNPVTADYTGPIAVRGLARDSEVKILSSSGQLVWSGTSAGGTFTWNGCNKQGKRVASGVYHVVANNAAGKNAIVTRIVIIK
;
A
#
# COMPACT_ATOMS: atom_id res chain seq x y z
N MET A 1 15.97 33.31 51.19
CA MET A 1 16.61 32.33 50.26
C MET A 1 15.66 31.29 49.65
N LYS A 2 14.42 31.09 50.10
CA LYS A 2 13.45 30.11 49.50
C LYS A 2 12.57 30.65 48.37
N ARG A 3 12.60 31.93 48.05
CA ARG A 3 11.80 32.53 46.93
C ARG A 3 12.58 32.75 45.62
N ILE A 4 13.90 32.63 45.66
CA ILE A 4 14.75 32.79 44.46
C ILE A 4 14.92 31.43 43.73
N SER A 5 14.84 30.30 44.45
CA SER A 5 14.95 28.97 43.83
C SER A 5 13.72 28.52 43.02
N LEU A 6 12.51 29.08 43.31
CA LEU A 6 11.32 28.77 42.53
C LEU A 6 11.23 29.57 41.21
N ALA A 7 11.82 30.72 41.13
CA ALA A 7 11.85 31.53 39.93
C ALA A 7 12.86 31.00 38.89
N LEU A 8 13.94 30.37 39.33
CA LEU A 8 14.92 29.73 38.40
C LEU A 8 14.40 28.39 37.83
N LEU A 9 13.59 27.62 38.59
CA LEU A 9 12.98 26.41 38.07
C LEU A 9 11.82 26.72 37.07
N ALA A 10 11.11 27.84 37.24
CA ALA A 10 10.08 28.26 36.30
C ALA A 10 10.67 28.85 35.01
N LEU A 11 11.87 29.40 35.04
CA LEU A 11 12.54 29.92 33.84
C LEU A 11 13.22 28.83 33.02
N THR A 12 13.63 27.73 33.61
CA THR A 12 14.18 26.55 32.89
C THR A 12 13.07 25.67 32.26
N ALA A 13 11.86 25.66 32.85
CA ALA A 13 10.71 24.95 32.27
C ALA A 13 10.04 25.70 31.08
N SER A 14 10.19 27.04 31.02
CA SER A 14 9.64 27.85 29.94
C SER A 14 10.57 28.04 28.72
N LEU A 15 11.87 27.66 28.84
CA LEU A 15 12.77 27.62 27.67
C LEU A 15 12.79 26.27 26.93
N ALA A 16 12.10 25.26 27.44
CA ALA A 16 11.97 23.96 26.76
C ALA A 16 10.77 23.84 25.78
N ILE A 17 9.97 24.91 25.59
CA ILE A 17 8.72 24.87 24.82
C ILE A 17 8.82 25.66 23.49
N LEU A 18 9.98 26.21 23.15
CA LEU A 18 10.18 26.94 21.89
C LEU A 18 11.42 26.44 21.13
N SER A 19 11.58 25.13 21.04
CA SER A 19 12.30 24.56 19.89
C SER A 19 11.25 24.37 18.79
N PRO A 20 11.39 24.98 17.60
CA PRO A 20 10.63 24.51 16.46
C PRO A 20 10.92 23.01 16.34
N MET A 21 9.91 22.17 16.24
CA MET A 21 10.07 20.80 15.78
C MET A 21 10.69 20.90 14.38
N GLN A 22 12.03 20.92 14.31
CA GLN A 22 12.71 20.60 13.07
C GLN A 22 12.22 19.19 12.75
N ALA A 23 11.51 19.04 11.65
CA ALA A 23 11.22 17.75 11.08
C ALA A 23 12.55 17.01 11.04
N SER A 24 12.72 15.97 11.87
CA SER A 24 13.96 15.22 11.91
C SER A 24 14.09 14.59 10.53
N ALA A 25 15.04 15.07 9.74
CA ALA A 25 15.29 14.51 8.42
C ALA A 25 15.55 13.01 8.61
N GLN A 26 14.71 12.19 7.97
CA GLN A 26 14.81 10.73 8.09
C GLN A 26 16.17 10.25 7.59
N GLN A 27 16.69 9.24 8.26
CA GLN A 27 17.98 8.64 7.93
C GLN A 27 17.90 7.92 6.58
N ILE A 28 18.93 8.08 5.75
CA ILE A 28 19.10 7.32 4.50
C ILE A 28 19.10 5.83 4.80
N GLY A 29 18.41 5.05 3.98
CA GLY A 29 18.24 3.61 4.15
C GLY A 29 17.05 3.22 5.04
N THR A 30 16.28 4.18 5.55
CA THR A 30 15.08 3.90 6.36
C THR A 30 13.92 3.49 5.47
N TRP A 31 13.24 2.41 5.87
CA TRP A 31 11.97 1.96 5.30
C TRP A 31 10.81 2.35 6.21
N ASN A 32 9.66 2.65 5.61
CA ASN A 32 8.39 2.80 6.32
C ASN A 32 7.28 2.08 5.53
N VAL A 33 6.22 1.67 6.23
CA VAL A 33 5.00 1.10 5.65
C VAL A 33 3.79 1.89 6.10
N TYR A 34 2.75 1.92 5.27
CA TYR A 34 1.55 2.74 5.49
C TYR A 34 0.28 1.87 5.44
N PRO A 35 0.08 0.99 6.44
CA PRO A 35 -1.06 0.08 6.45
C PRO A 35 -2.38 0.81 6.74
N SER A 36 -3.47 0.29 6.17
CA SER A 36 -4.83 0.74 6.45
C SER A 36 -5.33 0.17 7.78
N TYR A 37 -5.89 1.05 8.62
CA TYR A 37 -6.62 0.65 9.83
C TYR A 37 -8.09 1.07 9.75
N TRP A 38 -8.66 1.08 8.53
CA TRP A 38 -9.97 1.67 8.28
C TRP A 38 -11.12 0.69 8.46
N ASN A 39 -11.02 -0.52 7.91
CA ASN A 39 -12.13 -1.45 7.80
C ASN A 39 -12.02 -2.58 8.85
N ALA A 40 -12.63 -2.40 10.01
CA ALA A 40 -12.60 -3.40 11.10
C ALA A 40 -13.49 -4.60 10.79
N THR A 41 -12.89 -5.79 10.68
CA THR A 41 -13.56 -7.03 10.28
C THR A 41 -13.71 -8.05 11.40
N ARG A 42 -12.81 -8.03 12.38
CA ARG A 42 -12.79 -8.98 13.51
C ARG A 42 -12.18 -8.35 14.75
N ASN A 43 -12.62 -8.79 15.93
CA ASN A 43 -11.98 -8.40 17.18
C ASN A 43 -11.85 -9.58 18.17
N VAL A 44 -10.84 -9.49 19.04
CA VAL A 44 -10.53 -10.51 20.04
C VAL A 44 -10.17 -9.83 21.37
N VAL A 45 -10.78 -10.32 22.45
CA VAL A 45 -10.53 -9.83 23.81
C VAL A 45 -9.37 -10.59 24.46
N ALA A 46 -8.40 -9.86 24.98
CA ALA A 46 -7.24 -10.39 25.69
C ALA A 46 -7.03 -9.62 27.02
N GLY A 47 -7.86 -9.93 28.01
CA GLY A 47 -7.89 -9.16 29.27
C GLY A 47 -8.42 -7.75 29.05
N ASP A 48 -7.59 -6.74 29.33
CA ASP A 48 -7.90 -5.32 29.13
C ASP A 48 -7.53 -4.80 27.74
N ILE A 49 -7.06 -5.68 26.84
CA ILE A 49 -6.69 -5.32 25.47
C ILE A 49 -7.74 -5.90 24.50
N ILE A 50 -8.20 -5.07 23.59
CA ILE A 50 -9.02 -5.47 22.45
C ILE A 50 -8.15 -5.41 21.20
N TYR A 51 -7.83 -6.58 20.62
CA TYR A 51 -7.18 -6.65 19.31
C TYR A 51 -8.24 -6.56 18.22
N SER A 52 -8.00 -5.75 17.20
CA SER A 52 -8.86 -5.62 16.04
C SER A 52 -8.09 -5.89 14.76
N LEU A 53 -8.66 -6.71 13.91
CA LEU A 53 -8.20 -6.95 12.54
C LEU A 53 -8.90 -5.96 11.62
N THR A 54 -8.12 -5.15 10.90
CA THR A 54 -8.57 -4.09 10.01
C THR A 54 -7.85 -4.20 8.66
N ASP A 55 -8.57 -4.50 7.58
CA ASP A 55 -8.02 -4.68 6.22
C ASP A 55 -6.83 -5.67 6.11
N GLY A 56 -6.69 -6.57 7.07
CA GLY A 56 -5.54 -7.47 7.16
C GLY A 56 -4.40 -6.92 8.02
N ASN A 57 -4.56 -5.75 8.64
CA ASN A 57 -3.62 -5.16 9.58
C ASN A 57 -4.12 -5.29 11.02
N LEU A 58 -3.24 -5.23 11.99
CA LEU A 58 -3.54 -5.45 13.39
C LEU A 58 -3.41 -4.15 14.20
N LEU A 59 -4.42 -3.83 14.99
CA LEU A 59 -4.34 -2.83 16.04
C LEU A 59 -4.74 -3.41 17.40
N ALA A 60 -4.28 -2.80 18.48
CA ALA A 60 -4.69 -3.09 19.84
C ALA A 60 -5.21 -1.81 20.50
N TYR A 61 -6.31 -1.94 21.23
CA TYR A 61 -6.87 -0.90 22.08
C TYR A 61 -6.84 -1.35 23.54
N SER A 62 -6.23 -0.54 24.39
CA SER A 62 -6.20 -0.76 25.84
C SER A 62 -7.42 -0.10 26.49
N THR A 63 -8.25 -0.87 27.20
CA THR A 63 -9.44 -0.36 27.85
C THR A 63 -9.12 0.42 29.15
N GLY A 64 -7.90 0.27 29.69
CA GLY A 64 -7.46 0.90 30.92
C GLY A 64 -7.04 2.36 30.77
N ASP A 65 -6.31 2.67 29.71
CA ASP A 65 -5.74 4.00 29.44
C ASP A 65 -6.16 4.59 28.08
N SER A 66 -6.97 3.85 27.32
CA SER A 66 -7.46 4.24 25.97
C SER A 66 -6.31 4.38 24.93
N GLU A 67 -5.16 3.76 25.16
CA GLU A 67 -4.06 3.75 24.20
C GLU A 67 -4.41 2.88 22.97
N VAL A 68 -4.10 3.39 21.77
CA VAL A 68 -4.17 2.63 20.52
C VAL A 68 -2.75 2.34 20.07
N ARG A 69 -2.45 1.06 19.84
CA ARG A 69 -1.19 0.60 19.25
C ARG A 69 -1.45 -0.09 17.92
N THR A 70 -0.63 0.21 16.94
CA THR A 70 -0.63 -0.42 15.60
C THR A 70 0.57 -1.32 15.46
N PHE A 71 0.43 -2.38 14.65
CA PHE A 71 1.47 -3.38 14.42
C PHE A 71 1.71 -3.51 12.92
N ASP A 72 2.97 -3.56 12.52
CA ASP A 72 3.39 -3.70 11.13
C ASP A 72 4.54 -4.69 10.95
N CYS A 73 4.84 -5.03 9.70
CA CYS A 73 5.87 -5.99 9.34
C CYS A 73 7.31 -5.48 9.50
N LEU A 74 7.54 -4.18 9.72
CA LEU A 74 8.87 -3.62 9.95
C LEU A 74 9.29 -3.72 11.41
N THR A 75 8.33 -3.68 12.32
CA THR A 75 8.61 -3.51 13.75
C THR A 75 8.33 -4.74 14.59
N GLN A 76 7.22 -5.44 14.36
CA GLN A 76 6.81 -6.55 15.24
C GLN A 76 6.39 -7.81 14.49
N LEU A 77 5.68 -7.69 13.36
CA LEU A 77 5.04 -8.82 12.69
C LEU A 77 5.94 -9.44 11.63
N ASN A 78 5.81 -10.76 11.42
CA ASN A 78 6.58 -11.50 10.41
C ASN A 78 5.79 -11.80 9.13
N GLY A 79 4.74 -11.03 8.88
CA GLY A 79 3.91 -11.12 7.67
C GLY A 79 3.16 -9.83 7.42
N ILE A 80 2.60 -9.68 6.22
CA ILE A 80 2.00 -8.44 5.76
C ILE A 80 0.48 -8.45 5.98
N LYS A 81 -0.20 -9.54 5.61
CA LYS A 81 -1.66 -9.62 5.62
C LYS A 81 -2.15 -10.67 6.61
N VAL A 82 -2.67 -10.21 7.74
CA VAL A 82 -3.28 -11.05 8.77
C VAL A 82 -4.66 -11.51 8.30
N SER A 83 -4.90 -12.82 8.33
CA SER A 83 -6.19 -13.42 7.96
C SER A 83 -7.04 -13.80 9.18
N GLN A 84 -6.41 -14.25 10.27
CA GLN A 84 -7.10 -14.71 11.47
C GLN A 84 -6.32 -14.34 12.74
N ILE A 85 -7.06 -14.00 13.81
CA ILE A 85 -6.52 -13.77 15.16
C ILE A 85 -7.35 -14.54 16.19
N ALA A 86 -6.70 -15.04 17.24
CA ALA A 86 -7.36 -15.58 18.44
C ALA A 86 -6.44 -15.49 19.64
N TYR A 87 -7.00 -15.44 20.86
CA TYR A 87 -6.22 -15.30 22.08
C TYR A 87 -6.39 -16.50 23.00
N SER A 88 -5.28 -16.99 23.54
CA SER A 88 -5.24 -18.00 24.59
C SER A 88 -4.98 -17.36 25.95
N THR A 89 -5.97 -17.40 26.83
CA THR A 89 -5.79 -16.97 28.23
C THR A 89 -4.85 -17.89 29.01
N ALA A 90 -4.79 -19.17 28.66
CA ALA A 90 -3.92 -20.15 29.31
C ALA A 90 -2.46 -19.99 28.89
N ALA A 91 -2.18 -19.76 27.59
CA ALA A 91 -0.83 -19.49 27.11
C ALA A 91 -0.44 -18.01 27.23
N LYS A 92 -1.41 -17.12 27.48
CA LYS A 92 -1.24 -15.65 27.51
C LYS A 92 -0.61 -15.13 26.21
N ARG A 93 -1.05 -15.67 25.08
CA ARG A 93 -0.56 -15.31 23.74
C ARG A 93 -1.70 -15.09 22.77
N LEU A 94 -1.51 -14.11 21.88
CA LEU A 94 -2.30 -13.93 20.68
C LEU A 94 -1.66 -14.77 19.56
N ILE A 95 -2.42 -15.61 18.89
CA ILE A 95 -2.02 -16.22 17.63
C ILE A 95 -2.49 -15.29 16.50
N ILE A 96 -1.56 -14.97 15.61
CA ILE A 96 -1.74 -14.12 14.43
C ILE A 96 -1.40 -15.01 13.24
N ALA A 97 -2.37 -15.31 12.41
CA ALA A 97 -2.17 -16.16 11.25
C ALA A 97 -2.37 -15.34 9.97
N TYR A 98 -1.42 -15.46 9.05
CA TYR A 98 -1.37 -14.71 7.81
C TYR A 98 -2.02 -15.48 6.64
N ASP A 99 -2.29 -14.79 5.54
CA ASP A 99 -2.89 -15.37 4.34
C ASP A 99 -1.96 -16.38 3.63
N ASP A 100 -0.64 -16.23 3.78
CA ASP A 100 0.39 -17.17 3.31
C ASP A 100 0.60 -18.38 4.23
N CYS A 101 -0.18 -18.47 5.32
CA CYS A 101 -0.06 -19.49 6.38
C CYS A 101 1.19 -19.36 7.27
N ASN A 102 1.89 -18.23 7.26
CA ASN A 102 2.82 -17.90 8.33
C ASN A 102 2.04 -17.68 9.64
N ILE A 103 2.68 -17.88 10.79
CA ILE A 103 2.03 -17.74 12.09
C ILE A 103 2.96 -17.02 13.06
N ASP A 104 2.42 -16.03 13.75
CA ASP A 104 3.06 -15.37 14.87
C ASP A 104 2.32 -15.66 16.18
N LEU A 105 3.08 -15.85 17.24
CA LEU A 105 2.58 -15.96 18.62
C LEU A 105 3.09 -14.77 19.42
N MET A 106 2.23 -13.79 19.67
CA MET A 106 2.58 -12.56 20.39
C MET A 106 2.16 -12.63 21.84
N ASN A 107 3.06 -12.28 22.77
CA ASN A 107 2.74 -12.18 24.19
C ASN A 107 2.22 -10.76 24.57
N SER A 108 1.84 -10.56 25.82
CA SER A 108 1.32 -9.27 26.32
C SER A 108 2.35 -8.13 26.31
N ALA A 109 3.65 -8.42 26.22
CA ALA A 109 4.71 -7.43 26.08
C ALA A 109 4.93 -6.99 24.61
N GLY A 110 4.26 -7.67 23.63
CA GLY A 110 4.44 -7.44 22.20
C GLY A 110 5.60 -8.23 21.60
N GLU A 111 6.23 -9.15 22.36
CA GLU A 111 7.27 -10.03 21.82
C GLU A 111 6.62 -11.13 20.97
N VAL A 112 7.20 -11.35 19.80
CA VAL A 112 6.66 -12.27 18.78
C VAL A 112 7.58 -13.46 18.57
N LEU A 113 7.00 -14.67 18.62
CA LEU A 113 7.62 -15.91 18.19
C LEU A 113 7.02 -16.33 16.84
N ASN A 114 7.84 -16.40 15.80
CA ASN A 114 7.41 -16.81 14.46
C ASN A 114 7.47 -18.30 14.25
N LEU A 115 6.46 -18.85 13.58
CA LEU A 115 6.32 -20.26 13.18
C LEU A 115 6.10 -20.34 11.66
N SER A 116 7.18 -20.32 10.88
CA SER A 116 7.13 -20.29 9.39
C SER A 116 6.94 -21.67 8.75
N ALA A 117 7.14 -22.77 9.45
CA ALA A 117 7.20 -24.11 8.87
C ALA A 117 5.97 -24.51 8.03
N LEU A 118 4.78 -23.99 8.37
CA LEU A 118 3.58 -24.23 7.57
C LEU A 118 3.59 -23.41 6.27
N ARG A 119 4.06 -22.16 6.32
CA ARG A 119 4.28 -21.31 5.13
C ARG A 119 5.27 -21.96 4.18
N ASP A 120 6.40 -22.44 4.70
CA ASP A 120 7.53 -22.93 3.90
C ASP A 120 7.27 -24.33 3.31
N LYS A 121 6.22 -25.04 3.79
CA LYS A 121 5.84 -26.35 3.27
C LYS A 121 5.20 -26.25 1.89
N SER A 122 5.79 -26.89 0.89
CA SER A 122 5.21 -26.99 -0.45
C SER A 122 3.98 -27.92 -0.46
N MET A 123 2.83 -27.37 -0.86
CA MET A 123 1.54 -28.07 -0.98
C MET A 123 0.72 -27.51 -2.14
N THR A 124 -0.07 -28.35 -2.81
CA THR A 124 -0.91 -27.94 -3.96
C THR A 124 -1.97 -26.90 -3.59
N SER A 125 -2.53 -26.98 -2.38
CA SER A 125 -3.49 -26.03 -1.84
C SER A 125 -3.25 -25.87 -0.34
N LYS A 126 -3.11 -24.65 0.10
CA LYS A 126 -2.78 -24.31 1.48
C LYS A 126 -3.45 -22.98 1.87
N THR A 127 -4.72 -23.09 2.32
CA THR A 127 -5.51 -21.93 2.74
C THR A 127 -5.98 -22.13 4.17
N LEU A 128 -5.82 -21.13 5.02
CA LEU A 128 -6.38 -21.09 6.36
C LEU A 128 -7.80 -20.49 6.29
N ASN A 129 -8.81 -21.29 6.69
CA ASN A 129 -10.22 -20.88 6.66
C ASN A 129 -10.73 -20.42 8.04
N GLY A 130 -10.19 -20.96 9.11
CA GLY A 130 -10.66 -20.67 10.46
C GLY A 130 -9.67 -21.05 11.55
N LEU A 131 -9.86 -20.48 12.72
CA LEU A 131 -9.00 -20.64 13.88
C LEU A 131 -9.85 -20.83 15.12
N TRP A 132 -9.52 -21.85 15.94
CA TRP A 132 -10.12 -22.13 17.25
C TRP A 132 -9.03 -22.29 18.30
N VAL A 133 -9.24 -21.72 19.48
CA VAL A 133 -8.30 -21.84 20.60
C VAL A 133 -9.01 -22.51 21.78
N GLU A 134 -8.38 -23.57 22.31
CA GLU A 134 -8.84 -24.26 23.52
C GLU A 134 -7.66 -24.48 24.46
N GLY A 135 -7.73 -23.90 25.65
CA GLY A 135 -6.62 -23.93 26.59
C GLY A 135 -5.34 -23.33 25.99
N LYS A 136 -4.28 -24.12 25.87
CA LYS A 136 -3.00 -23.74 25.28
C LYS A 136 -2.86 -24.06 23.80
N MET A 137 -3.84 -24.75 23.24
CA MET A 137 -3.80 -25.26 21.86
C MET A 137 -4.61 -24.38 20.93
N ALA A 138 -4.05 -24.11 19.76
CA ALA A 138 -4.77 -23.56 18.62
C ALA A 138 -4.99 -24.65 17.55
N TYR A 139 -6.16 -24.64 16.94
CA TYR A 139 -6.59 -25.57 15.89
C TYR A 139 -6.90 -24.75 14.64
N LEU A 140 -6.11 -24.98 13.60
CA LEU A 140 -6.23 -24.27 12.32
C LEU A 140 -7.07 -25.11 11.36
N ALA A 141 -8.18 -24.58 10.90
CA ALA A 141 -9.00 -25.17 9.85
C ALA A 141 -8.39 -24.85 8.48
N MET A 142 -7.86 -25.86 7.81
CA MET A 142 -7.10 -25.71 6.58
C MET A 142 -7.84 -26.30 5.38
N SER A 143 -7.49 -25.87 4.17
CA SER A 143 -8.04 -26.44 2.93
C SER A 143 -7.78 -27.93 2.76
N PHE A 144 -6.87 -28.52 3.51
CA PHE A 144 -6.51 -29.95 3.47
C PHE A 144 -6.87 -30.73 4.75
N GLY A 145 -7.32 -30.06 5.82
CA GLY A 145 -7.58 -30.72 7.11
C GLY A 145 -7.42 -29.79 8.30
N VAL A 146 -6.78 -30.28 9.38
CA VAL A 146 -6.58 -29.50 10.62
C VAL A 146 -5.13 -29.56 11.06
N VAL A 147 -4.61 -28.41 11.53
CA VAL A 147 -3.27 -28.31 12.13
C VAL A 147 -3.38 -27.84 13.58
N GLU A 148 -2.65 -28.51 14.48
CA GLU A 148 -2.56 -28.15 15.90
C GLU A 148 -1.28 -27.39 16.19
N VAL A 149 -1.41 -26.28 16.92
CA VAL A 149 -0.29 -25.45 17.41
C VAL A 149 -0.36 -25.36 18.93
N ASP A 150 0.71 -25.73 19.61
CA ASP A 150 0.89 -25.43 21.03
C ASP A 150 1.36 -24.00 21.19
N MET A 151 0.47 -23.13 21.62
CA MET A 151 0.74 -21.70 21.76
C MET A 151 1.69 -21.38 22.93
N GLN A 152 1.81 -22.26 23.93
CA GLN A 152 2.74 -22.07 25.04
C GLN A 152 4.15 -22.46 24.66
N GLU A 153 4.32 -23.64 24.04
CA GLU A 153 5.64 -24.14 23.62
C GLU A 153 6.10 -23.49 22.30
N GLY A 154 5.17 -22.97 21.51
CA GLY A 154 5.47 -22.35 20.22
C GLY A 154 5.88 -23.38 19.16
N VAL A 155 5.13 -24.48 19.04
CA VAL A 155 5.44 -25.57 18.10
C VAL A 155 4.16 -26.13 17.44
N PHE A 156 4.29 -26.59 16.20
CA PHE A 156 3.28 -27.43 15.58
C PHE A 156 3.29 -28.82 16.24
N ARG A 157 2.12 -29.31 16.69
CA ARG A 157 1.99 -30.62 17.34
C ARG A 157 1.57 -31.70 16.37
N ASN A 158 0.43 -31.53 15.71
CA ASN A 158 -0.14 -32.49 14.79
C ASN A 158 -0.66 -31.85 13.52
N THR A 159 -0.71 -32.64 12.45
CA THR A 159 -1.37 -32.26 11.19
C THR A 159 -2.27 -33.42 10.78
N TYR A 160 -3.58 -33.19 10.73
CA TYR A 160 -4.58 -34.16 10.31
C TYR A 160 -4.96 -33.91 8.86
N MET A 161 -4.43 -34.74 7.96
CA MET A 161 -4.68 -34.65 6.52
C MET A 161 -6.02 -35.34 6.22
N LEU A 162 -7.07 -34.55 6.03
CA LEU A 162 -8.43 -35.07 5.79
C LEU A 162 -8.81 -35.13 4.31
N ASP A 163 -8.00 -34.52 3.43
CA ASP A 163 -8.28 -34.36 2.00
C ASP A 163 -9.63 -33.64 1.75
N GLN A 164 -10.04 -32.83 2.70
CA GLN A 164 -11.25 -32.02 2.68
C GLN A 164 -10.95 -30.61 3.11
N ASN A 165 -11.63 -29.66 2.48
CA ASN A 165 -11.55 -28.26 2.86
C ASN A 165 -12.35 -28.02 4.14
N VAL A 166 -11.63 -27.91 5.28
CA VAL A 166 -12.20 -27.65 6.59
C VAL A 166 -12.41 -26.14 6.74
N GLN A 167 -13.64 -25.74 7.03
CA GLN A 167 -14.06 -24.34 7.16
C GLN A 167 -13.91 -23.82 8.59
N SER A 168 -14.15 -24.66 9.57
CA SER A 168 -14.11 -24.32 11.00
C SER A 168 -13.87 -25.55 11.85
N VAL A 169 -13.28 -25.34 13.02
CA VAL A 169 -13.01 -26.39 14.02
C VAL A 169 -13.54 -25.95 15.37
N THR A 170 -14.05 -26.90 16.17
CA THR A 170 -14.34 -26.72 17.61
C THR A 170 -14.12 -27.99 18.37
N LEU A 171 -14.05 -27.93 19.70
CA LEU A 171 -13.87 -29.06 20.57
C LEU A 171 -15.07 -29.22 21.52
N LEU A 172 -15.48 -30.45 21.77
CA LEU A 172 -16.47 -30.78 22.80
C LEU A 172 -16.23 -32.18 23.37
N ASN A 173 -16.19 -32.28 24.68
CA ASN A 173 -16.13 -33.57 25.40
C ASN A 173 -15.02 -34.50 24.87
N GLY A 174 -13.78 -33.99 24.72
CA GLY A 174 -12.63 -34.79 24.28
C GLY A 174 -12.69 -35.23 22.81
N SER A 175 -13.52 -34.57 22.00
CA SER A 175 -13.61 -34.79 20.56
C SER A 175 -13.37 -33.46 19.81
N ILE A 176 -12.74 -33.55 18.67
CA ILE A 176 -12.60 -32.46 17.70
C ILE A 176 -13.67 -32.59 16.62
N TYR A 177 -14.27 -31.48 16.24
CA TYR A 177 -15.30 -31.38 15.21
C TYR A 177 -14.82 -30.43 14.12
N ALA A 178 -14.82 -30.93 12.88
CA ALA A 178 -14.34 -30.18 11.71
C ALA A 178 -15.49 -29.97 10.71
N ALA A 179 -15.87 -28.73 10.48
CA ALA A 179 -16.92 -28.37 9.51
C ALA A 179 -16.36 -28.39 8.08
N THR A 180 -17.10 -29.03 7.19
CA THR A 180 -16.80 -29.07 5.75
C THR A 180 -18.03 -28.69 4.93
N ALA A 181 -17.88 -28.61 3.61
CA ALA A 181 -19.02 -28.38 2.70
C ALA A 181 -20.00 -29.58 2.66
N GLN A 182 -19.54 -30.78 3.04
CA GLN A 182 -20.34 -32.03 3.02
C GLN A 182 -20.95 -32.38 4.38
N GLY A 183 -20.38 -31.86 5.46
CA GLY A 183 -20.86 -32.15 6.81
C GLY A 183 -19.85 -31.80 7.89
N VAL A 184 -20.13 -32.28 9.09
CA VAL A 184 -19.25 -32.15 10.25
C VAL A 184 -18.59 -33.51 10.53
N LEU A 185 -17.27 -33.53 10.47
CA LEU A 185 -16.45 -34.67 10.85
C LEU A 185 -16.14 -34.59 12.34
N ARG A 186 -16.14 -35.74 13.01
CA ARG A 186 -15.75 -35.90 14.42
C ARG A 186 -14.60 -36.87 14.55
N GLY A 187 -13.58 -36.50 15.32
CA GLY A 187 -12.49 -37.36 15.77
C GLY A 187 -12.35 -37.33 17.29
N LYS A 188 -12.12 -38.47 17.96
CA LYS A 188 -11.82 -38.50 19.39
C LYS A 188 -10.34 -38.15 19.61
N LEU A 189 -10.03 -37.22 20.48
CA LEU A 189 -8.63 -36.83 20.77
C LEU A 189 -7.80 -37.93 21.41
N SER A 190 -8.44 -38.98 21.94
CA SER A 190 -7.77 -40.18 22.44
C SER A 190 -7.30 -41.15 21.34
N ASP A 191 -7.81 -40.98 20.12
CA ASP A 191 -7.50 -41.84 18.98
C ASP A 191 -6.33 -41.27 18.17
N ASN A 192 -5.72 -42.11 17.32
CA ASN A 192 -4.74 -41.63 16.36
C ASN A 192 -5.46 -40.95 15.19
N LEU A 193 -5.64 -39.63 15.28
CA LEU A 193 -6.38 -38.82 14.30
C LEU A 193 -5.59 -38.56 13.00
N GLN A 194 -4.34 -39.01 12.88
CA GLN A 194 -3.62 -39.06 11.59
C GLN A 194 -4.19 -40.18 10.69
N ASP A 195 -4.85 -41.18 11.29
CA ASP A 195 -5.64 -42.19 10.57
C ASP A 195 -7.03 -41.63 10.24
N LYS A 196 -7.29 -41.35 8.96
CA LYS A 196 -8.58 -40.82 8.48
C LYS A 196 -9.78 -41.71 8.86
N SER A 197 -9.60 -43.01 9.06
CA SER A 197 -10.68 -43.95 9.48
C SER A 197 -11.23 -43.64 10.88
N LYS A 198 -10.51 -42.89 11.69
CA LYS A 198 -10.94 -42.43 13.02
C LYS A 198 -11.85 -41.21 12.99
N TRP A 199 -11.98 -40.60 11.82
CA TRP A 199 -12.92 -39.48 11.61
C TRP A 199 -14.24 -40.03 11.08
N THR A 200 -15.34 -39.63 11.73
CA THR A 200 -16.69 -40.05 11.37
C THR A 200 -17.54 -38.83 11.03
N THR A 201 -18.37 -38.91 9.98
CA THR A 201 -19.35 -37.87 9.70
C THR A 201 -20.45 -37.89 10.74
N THR A 202 -20.58 -36.80 11.51
CA THR A 202 -21.58 -36.68 12.57
C THR A 202 -22.87 -36.06 12.03
N ALA A 203 -22.77 -35.03 11.17
CA ALA A 203 -23.92 -34.38 10.55
C ALA A 203 -23.63 -34.06 9.09
N GLY A 204 -24.61 -34.27 8.20
CA GLY A 204 -24.53 -33.82 6.80
C GLY A 204 -24.94 -32.36 6.62
N GLY A 205 -24.42 -31.71 5.60
CA GLY A 205 -24.74 -30.32 5.26
C GLY A 205 -23.53 -29.39 5.16
N ASN A 206 -23.71 -28.20 4.59
CA ASN A 206 -22.63 -27.22 4.42
C ASN A 206 -22.56 -26.29 5.63
N PHE A 207 -21.62 -26.57 6.54
CA PHE A 207 -21.38 -25.75 7.72
C PHE A 207 -20.17 -24.84 7.53
N LYS A 208 -20.35 -23.54 7.85
CA LYS A 208 -19.34 -22.51 7.66
C LYS A 208 -18.57 -22.16 8.94
N GLN A 209 -19.22 -22.34 10.10
CA GLN A 209 -18.63 -21.98 11.38
C GLN A 209 -19.18 -22.87 12.48
N LEU A 210 -18.32 -23.30 13.40
CA LEU A 210 -18.66 -24.03 14.62
C LEU A 210 -18.14 -23.28 15.84
N THR A 211 -18.87 -23.34 16.94
CA THR A 211 -18.39 -22.93 18.26
C THR A 211 -19.03 -23.81 19.32
N THR A 212 -18.40 -23.93 20.49
CA THR A 212 -18.92 -24.76 21.61
C THR A 212 -19.39 -23.82 22.71
N MET A 213 -20.68 -23.91 23.08
CA MET A 213 -21.28 -23.17 24.18
C MET A 213 -21.92 -24.14 25.19
N GLY A 214 -21.36 -24.20 26.40
CA GLY A 214 -21.77 -25.21 27.39
C GLY A 214 -21.47 -26.63 26.91
N ASN A 215 -22.48 -27.47 26.83
CA ASN A 215 -22.36 -28.87 26.39
C ASN A 215 -22.93 -29.10 24.96
N GLU A 216 -23.05 -28.05 24.16
CA GLU A 216 -23.57 -28.11 22.82
C GLU A 216 -22.64 -27.42 21.83
N ILE A 217 -22.69 -27.84 20.57
CA ILE A 217 -22.05 -27.15 19.45
C ILE A 217 -23.10 -26.27 18.78
N ILE A 218 -22.77 -25.00 18.62
CA ILE A 218 -23.53 -24.07 17.78
C ILE A 218 -22.86 -24.03 16.41
N ALA A 219 -23.62 -24.34 15.38
CA ALA A 219 -23.14 -24.44 14.00
C ALA A 219 -23.89 -23.44 13.12
N ARG A 220 -23.14 -22.65 12.34
CA ARG A 220 -23.71 -21.79 11.31
C ARG A 220 -23.66 -22.50 9.95
N ALA A 221 -24.85 -22.77 9.41
CA ALA A 221 -25.01 -23.34 8.08
C ALA A 221 -25.78 -22.33 7.21
N ASN A 222 -25.17 -21.92 6.11
CA ASN A 222 -25.67 -20.82 5.27
C ASN A 222 -25.92 -19.56 6.12
N VAL A 223 -27.17 -19.23 6.37
CA VAL A 223 -27.63 -18.00 7.04
C VAL A 223 -28.27 -18.24 8.43
N ASN A 224 -28.40 -19.50 8.84
CA ASN A 224 -29.04 -19.89 10.09
C ASN A 224 -28.06 -20.51 11.09
N LEU A 225 -28.42 -20.47 12.36
CA LEU A 225 -27.70 -21.20 13.42
C LEU A 225 -28.49 -22.43 13.85
N TYR A 226 -27.76 -23.49 14.13
CA TYR A 226 -28.27 -24.77 14.60
C TYR A 226 -27.50 -25.24 15.84
N THR A 227 -28.17 -25.94 16.75
CA THR A 227 -27.45 -26.79 17.72
C THR A 227 -27.13 -28.10 17.05
N LEU A 228 -25.95 -28.66 17.34
CA LEU A 228 -25.48 -29.95 16.90
C LEU A 228 -25.15 -30.78 18.13
N SER A 229 -25.90 -31.87 18.33
CA SER A 229 -25.58 -32.82 19.39
C SER A 229 -24.36 -33.70 19.04
N PRO A 230 -23.67 -34.30 20.03
CA PRO A 230 -22.55 -35.24 19.76
C PRO A 230 -22.93 -36.44 18.87
N GLU A 231 -24.21 -36.79 18.80
CA GLU A 231 -24.75 -37.89 17.98
C GLU A 231 -25.15 -37.42 16.57
N GLY A 232 -24.99 -36.12 16.26
CA GLY A 232 -25.23 -35.52 14.94
C GLY A 232 -26.65 -35.03 14.70
N ARG A 233 -27.47 -34.96 15.73
CA ARG A 233 -28.81 -34.35 15.60
C ARG A 233 -28.69 -32.83 15.51
N THR A 234 -29.20 -32.24 14.42
CA THR A 234 -29.28 -30.81 14.23
C THR A 234 -30.66 -30.28 14.60
N THR A 235 -30.71 -29.20 15.37
CA THR A 235 -31.93 -28.49 15.71
C THR A 235 -31.75 -27.01 15.42
N LEU A 236 -32.75 -26.37 14.79
CA LEU A 236 -32.69 -24.97 14.50
C LEU A 236 -32.58 -24.14 15.82
N TYR A 237 -31.52 -23.40 15.97
CA TYR A 237 -31.26 -22.53 17.13
C TYR A 237 -31.76 -21.13 16.91
N SER A 238 -31.42 -20.53 15.75
CA SER A 238 -31.85 -19.19 15.37
C SER A 238 -31.95 -19.07 13.84
N SER A 239 -33.02 -18.49 13.34
CA SER A 239 -33.25 -18.25 11.92
C SER A 239 -33.06 -16.79 11.56
N GLY A 240 -32.36 -16.51 10.47
CA GLY A 240 -32.13 -15.15 9.97
C GLY A 240 -30.92 -15.13 9.01
N ASN A 241 -30.74 -14.04 8.30
CA ASN A 241 -29.59 -13.88 7.39
C ASN A 241 -28.35 -13.44 8.17
N PHE A 242 -27.86 -14.31 9.09
CA PHE A 242 -26.75 -13.96 9.97
C PHE A 242 -25.42 -13.95 9.20
N THR A 243 -24.65 -12.86 9.34
CA THR A 243 -23.39 -12.64 8.68
C THR A 243 -22.20 -13.04 9.56
N PHE A 244 -22.35 -12.93 10.88
CA PHE A 244 -21.30 -13.27 11.85
C PHE A 244 -21.83 -14.05 13.05
N MET A 245 -20.91 -14.74 13.73
CA MET A 245 -21.12 -15.42 15.01
C MET A 245 -19.78 -15.45 15.75
N ASN A 246 -19.74 -14.99 17.00
CA ASN A 246 -18.54 -15.00 17.84
C ASN A 246 -18.89 -15.40 19.28
N LEU A 247 -18.00 -16.16 19.91
CA LEU A 247 -18.13 -16.55 21.32
C LEU A 247 -16.94 -16.00 22.11
N THR A 248 -17.24 -15.19 23.13
CA THR A 248 -16.22 -14.63 24.02
C THR A 248 -16.69 -14.73 25.47
N GLY A 249 -15.88 -15.33 26.35
CA GLY A 249 -16.18 -15.41 27.78
C GLY A 249 -17.56 -16.04 28.11
N GLY A 250 -17.97 -17.07 27.34
CA GLY A 250 -19.26 -17.73 27.49
C GLY A 250 -20.46 -16.93 26.95
N THR A 251 -20.24 -15.80 26.31
CA THR A 251 -21.27 -15.02 25.62
C THR A 251 -21.16 -15.22 24.12
N LEU A 252 -22.22 -15.79 23.53
CA LEU A 252 -22.37 -15.92 22.09
C LEU A 252 -23.06 -14.65 21.56
N VAL A 253 -22.47 -13.99 20.56
CA VAL A 253 -23.03 -12.86 19.84
C VAL A 253 -23.13 -13.20 18.36
N TRP A 254 -24.29 -12.96 17.74
CA TRP A 254 -24.49 -13.19 16.30
C TRP A 254 -25.51 -12.20 15.74
N GLY A 255 -25.42 -11.91 14.47
CA GLY A 255 -26.31 -10.90 13.90
C GLY A 255 -26.17 -10.66 12.41
N ASN A 256 -26.84 -9.58 11.99
CA ASN A 256 -26.82 -9.02 10.64
C ASN A 256 -27.11 -7.51 10.70
N SER A 257 -27.37 -6.87 9.57
CA SER A 257 -27.68 -5.44 9.47
C SER A 257 -29.02 -5.02 10.11
N GLN A 258 -29.86 -5.97 10.51
CA GLN A 258 -31.20 -5.68 11.06
C GLN A 258 -31.28 -5.95 12.56
N GLN A 259 -30.59 -7.00 13.05
CA GLN A 259 -30.64 -7.41 14.44
C GLN A 259 -29.34 -8.02 14.93
N ILE A 260 -29.06 -7.77 16.21
CA ILE A 260 -27.98 -8.42 16.97
C ILE A 260 -28.64 -9.28 18.06
N ASN A 261 -28.18 -10.51 18.13
CA ASN A 261 -28.63 -11.46 19.15
C ASN A 261 -27.44 -11.81 20.06
N PHE A 262 -27.73 -12.06 21.32
CA PHE A 262 -26.72 -12.57 22.23
C PHE A 262 -27.34 -13.50 23.28
N CYS A 263 -26.50 -14.41 23.76
CA CYS A 263 -26.84 -15.37 24.80
C CYS A 263 -25.64 -15.57 25.71
N GLN A 264 -25.84 -15.44 27.02
CA GLN A 264 -24.80 -15.68 28.03
C GLN A 264 -24.96 -17.07 28.64
N ASN A 265 -23.90 -17.86 28.62
CA ASN A 265 -23.83 -19.16 29.31
C ASN A 265 -25.07 -20.06 29.10
N THR A 266 -25.54 -20.26 27.87
CA THR A 266 -26.75 -21.01 27.52
C THR A 266 -28.07 -20.47 28.11
N GLY A 267 -28.08 -19.24 28.56
CA GLY A 267 -29.28 -18.55 29.05
C GLY A 267 -30.25 -18.16 27.93
N LYS A 268 -31.19 -17.27 28.26
CA LYS A 268 -32.17 -16.76 27.28
C LYS A 268 -31.50 -15.92 26.19
N VAL A 269 -31.91 -16.16 24.95
CA VAL A 269 -31.49 -15.29 23.82
C VAL A 269 -32.15 -13.94 23.95
N THR A 270 -31.35 -12.89 23.87
CA THR A 270 -31.81 -11.49 23.79
C THR A 270 -31.55 -10.99 22.36
N THR A 271 -32.56 -10.37 21.76
CA THR A 271 -32.50 -9.78 20.43
C THR A 271 -32.68 -8.27 20.54
N VAL A 272 -31.77 -7.54 19.92
CA VAL A 272 -31.79 -6.07 19.87
C VAL A 272 -31.71 -5.62 18.41
N LYS A 273 -32.44 -4.59 18.03
CA LYS A 273 -32.41 -4.02 16.69
C LYS A 273 -31.00 -3.45 16.41
N ALA A 274 -30.43 -3.79 15.29
CA ALA A 274 -29.14 -3.24 14.88
C ALA A 274 -29.28 -1.77 14.47
N SER A 275 -28.37 -0.92 14.93
CA SER A 275 -28.23 0.48 14.47
C SER A 275 -27.16 0.62 13.39
N ASN A 276 -26.21 -0.31 13.36
CA ASN A 276 -25.09 -0.39 12.39
C ASN A 276 -24.88 -1.84 11.96
N THR A 277 -24.16 -2.04 10.87
CA THR A 277 -23.78 -3.38 10.41
C THR A 277 -22.49 -3.82 11.13
N TRP A 278 -22.62 -4.75 12.06
CA TRP A 278 -21.48 -5.40 12.70
C TRP A 278 -20.95 -6.53 11.81
N GLN A 279 -19.66 -6.56 11.61
CA GLN A 279 -18.95 -7.65 10.91
C GLN A 279 -18.57 -8.76 11.89
N ASP A 280 -18.25 -8.37 13.13
CA ASP A 280 -17.95 -9.25 14.26
C ASP A 280 -18.23 -8.52 15.57
N ALA A 281 -18.45 -9.25 16.66
CA ALA A 281 -18.61 -8.65 17.97
C ALA A 281 -18.19 -9.59 19.09
N SER A 282 -17.49 -9.07 20.08
CA SER A 282 -17.15 -9.76 21.32
C SER A 282 -17.77 -9.05 22.53
N TYR A 283 -17.88 -9.76 23.64
CA TYR A 283 -18.47 -9.22 24.87
C TYR A 283 -17.54 -9.47 26.06
N THR A 284 -17.25 -8.41 26.81
CA THR A 284 -16.49 -8.49 28.06
C THR A 284 -16.88 -7.38 29.01
N ASN A 285 -16.97 -7.70 30.32
CA ASN A 285 -17.20 -6.71 31.39
C ASN A 285 -18.40 -5.77 31.15
N GLY A 286 -19.51 -6.27 30.62
CA GLY A 286 -20.70 -5.45 30.35
C GLY A 286 -20.66 -4.65 29.04
N THR A 287 -19.59 -4.75 28.28
CA THR A 287 -19.36 -4.02 27.03
C THR A 287 -19.33 -4.97 25.84
N PHE A 288 -20.04 -4.61 24.77
CA PHE A 288 -19.91 -5.22 23.45
C PHE A 288 -18.90 -4.43 22.63
N TRP A 289 -17.92 -5.13 22.07
CA TRP A 289 -16.94 -4.57 21.16
C TRP A 289 -17.30 -5.01 19.74
N ALA A 290 -17.69 -4.06 18.90
CA ALA A 290 -18.15 -4.33 17.55
C ALA A 290 -17.12 -3.88 16.50
N SER A 291 -16.80 -4.76 15.57
CA SER A 291 -16.12 -4.44 14.34
C SER A 291 -17.17 -4.00 13.32
N GLU A 292 -17.18 -2.71 12.94
CA GLU A 292 -18.25 -2.09 12.14
C GLU A 292 -17.84 -1.83 10.68
N GLY A 293 -16.89 -2.60 10.16
CA GLY A 293 -16.36 -2.37 8.84
C GLY A 293 -15.68 -1.01 8.75
N GLU A 294 -16.00 -0.21 7.74
CA GLU A 294 -15.45 1.13 7.51
C GLU A 294 -15.70 2.15 8.63
N LYS A 295 -16.54 1.81 9.59
CA LYS A 295 -16.76 2.63 10.80
C LYS A 295 -15.82 2.28 11.94
N GLY A 296 -14.87 1.36 11.74
CA GLY A 296 -13.86 0.99 12.72
C GLY A 296 -14.34 0.07 13.84
N LEU A 297 -13.54 0.01 14.91
CA LEU A 297 -13.88 -0.71 16.15
C LEU A 297 -14.63 0.25 17.09
N ARG A 298 -15.73 -0.22 17.70
CA ARG A 298 -16.51 0.60 18.64
C ARG A 298 -17.03 -0.22 19.82
N ALA A 299 -17.07 0.42 20.99
CA ALA A 299 -17.66 -0.15 22.19
C ALA A 299 -19.16 0.22 22.30
N TYR A 300 -19.95 -0.71 22.84
CA TYR A 300 -21.39 -0.54 23.09
C TYR A 300 -21.78 -1.03 24.48
N THR A 301 -22.66 -0.30 25.14
CA THR A 301 -23.34 -0.77 26.32
C THR A 301 -24.84 -0.98 26.03
N LEU A 302 -25.43 -2.02 26.63
CA LEU A 302 -26.86 -2.24 26.51
C LEU A 302 -27.59 -1.43 27.59
N LYS A 303 -28.43 -0.44 27.20
CA LYS A 303 -29.26 0.37 28.08
C LYS A 303 -30.70 0.32 27.58
N GLU A 304 -31.65 0.01 28.46
CA GLU A 304 -33.08 -0.03 28.15
C GLU A 304 -33.44 -0.81 26.87
N GLY A 305 -32.72 -1.93 26.60
CA GLY A 305 -32.95 -2.77 25.44
C GLY A 305 -32.38 -2.20 24.12
N GLN A 306 -31.52 -1.19 24.16
CA GLN A 306 -30.85 -0.61 23.02
C GLN A 306 -29.34 -0.60 23.22
N PHE A 307 -28.59 -0.78 22.15
CA PHE A 307 -27.14 -0.59 22.14
C PHE A 307 -26.81 0.90 22.07
N VAL A 308 -26.12 1.40 23.09
CA VAL A 308 -25.63 2.77 23.16
C VAL A 308 -24.13 2.76 22.86
N PRO A 309 -23.68 3.40 21.75
CA PRO A 309 -22.28 3.47 21.43
C PRO A 309 -21.51 4.36 22.41
N SER A 310 -20.24 4.06 22.59
CA SER A 310 -19.26 4.97 23.18
C SER A 310 -18.94 6.15 22.25
N ASP A 311 -18.23 7.14 22.77
CA ASP A 311 -17.73 8.27 21.98
C ASP A 311 -16.81 7.75 20.87
N GLY A 312 -17.07 8.13 19.64
CA GLY A 312 -16.29 7.86 18.45
C GLY A 312 -15.86 6.40 18.19
N PRO A 313 -15.48 6.06 16.98
CA PRO A 313 -14.82 4.80 16.68
C PRO A 313 -13.34 4.85 17.06
N ILE A 314 -12.77 3.68 17.37
CA ILE A 314 -11.32 3.47 17.50
C ILE A 314 -10.80 3.18 16.09
N GLN A 315 -10.23 4.20 15.48
CA GLN A 315 -9.79 4.19 14.09
C GLN A 315 -8.59 5.15 13.94
N PRO A 316 -7.36 4.67 14.00
CA PRO A 316 -6.17 5.51 13.80
C PRO A 316 -6.20 6.21 12.44
N ASN A 317 -5.58 7.39 12.35
CA ASN A 317 -5.39 8.06 11.06
C ASN A 317 -4.52 7.20 10.16
N SER A 318 -5.06 6.79 9.03
CA SER A 318 -4.42 5.87 8.08
C SER A 318 -5.01 6.06 6.68
N PRO A 319 -4.37 5.49 5.63
CA PRO A 319 -5.02 5.37 4.33
C PRO A 319 -6.34 4.60 4.47
N LYS A 320 -7.29 4.87 3.59
CA LYS A 320 -8.61 4.24 3.64
C LYS A 320 -8.57 2.75 3.27
N ASN A 321 -7.63 2.37 2.41
CA ASN A 321 -7.34 0.98 2.06
C ASN A 321 -5.85 0.82 1.70
N ASP A 322 -5.38 -0.41 1.56
CA ASP A 322 -4.00 -0.73 1.19
C ASP A 322 -3.78 -0.72 -0.35
N LEU A 323 -4.76 -0.28 -1.13
CA LEU A 323 -4.61 -0.18 -2.59
C LEU A 323 -3.94 1.14 -2.95
N ALA A 324 -2.91 1.07 -3.77
CA ALA A 324 -2.20 2.21 -4.32
C ALA A 324 -1.82 1.89 -5.76
N TYR A 325 -2.68 2.28 -6.70
CA TYR A 325 -2.46 2.01 -8.13
C TYR A 325 -1.52 3.04 -8.76
N ARG A 326 -1.78 4.33 -8.49
CA ARG A 326 -0.94 5.44 -8.96
C ARG A 326 -0.68 6.42 -7.84
N ILE A 327 0.57 6.84 -7.73
CA ILE A 327 1.00 7.82 -6.73
C ILE A 327 1.79 8.94 -7.41
N SER A 328 1.69 10.16 -6.88
CA SER A 328 2.46 11.31 -7.35
C SER A 328 2.63 12.35 -6.24
N TRP A 329 3.70 13.14 -6.32
CA TRP A 329 3.89 14.28 -5.44
C TRP A 329 3.28 15.55 -6.03
N ALA A 330 2.58 16.33 -5.20
CA ALA A 330 2.12 17.68 -5.47
C ALA A 330 2.70 18.59 -4.36
N GLY A 331 3.88 19.13 -4.58
CA GLY A 331 4.70 19.73 -3.51
C GLY A 331 5.08 18.67 -2.48
N ASP A 332 4.82 18.93 -1.20
CA ASP A 332 5.08 17.98 -0.09
C ASP A 332 3.91 17.02 0.18
N ARG A 333 2.87 17.05 -0.65
CA ARG A 333 1.69 16.19 -0.54
C ARG A 333 1.80 14.98 -1.47
N LEU A 334 1.75 13.76 -0.92
CA LEU A 334 1.66 12.54 -1.71
C LEU A 334 0.19 12.26 -2.05
N LEU A 335 -0.15 12.30 -3.32
CA LEU A 335 -1.45 11.89 -3.85
C LEU A 335 -1.48 10.39 -4.10
N VAL A 336 -2.56 9.71 -3.71
CA VAL A 336 -2.72 8.26 -3.86
C VAL A 336 -4.08 7.93 -4.46
N ALA A 337 -4.08 7.32 -5.63
CA ALA A 337 -5.25 6.72 -6.26
C ALA A 337 -5.40 5.28 -5.76
N GLY A 338 -6.36 5.06 -4.85
CA GLY A 338 -6.58 3.79 -4.17
C GLY A 338 -7.49 2.84 -4.95
N GLY A 339 -7.01 2.34 -6.08
CA GLY A 339 -7.77 1.45 -6.93
C GLY A 339 -6.88 0.47 -7.71
N THR A 340 -7.40 -0.05 -8.79
CA THR A 340 -6.68 -0.88 -9.77
C THR A 340 -7.20 -0.58 -11.17
N ASN A 341 -6.40 -0.85 -12.20
CA ASN A 341 -6.81 -0.77 -13.60
C ASN A 341 -6.74 -2.14 -14.27
N THR A 342 -7.10 -3.19 -13.55
CA THR A 342 -7.15 -4.55 -14.07
C THR A 342 -8.52 -4.85 -14.69
N VAL A 343 -8.51 -5.54 -15.83
CA VAL A 343 -9.73 -6.07 -16.44
C VAL A 343 -10.12 -7.36 -15.74
N GLY A 344 -11.08 -7.28 -14.87
CA GLY A 344 -11.53 -8.43 -14.07
C GLY A 344 -12.59 -8.05 -13.04
N SER A 345 -12.83 -8.91 -12.10
CA SER A 345 -13.92 -8.86 -11.13
C SER A 345 -13.60 -8.10 -9.83
N ASP A 346 -12.42 -7.50 -9.68
CA ASP A 346 -12.01 -6.87 -8.42
C ASP A 346 -12.44 -5.41 -8.38
N TYR A 347 -13.71 -5.21 -8.07
CA TYR A 347 -14.31 -3.89 -7.90
C TYR A 347 -14.19 -3.46 -6.43
N HIS A 348 -13.20 -2.60 -6.15
CA HIS A 348 -13.06 -1.95 -4.86
C HIS A 348 -13.76 -0.58 -4.88
N PRO A 349 -14.32 -0.09 -3.76
CA PRO A 349 -14.82 1.28 -3.69
C PRO A 349 -13.76 2.28 -4.16
N ALA A 350 -14.15 3.27 -4.96
CA ALA A 350 -13.24 4.29 -5.44
C ALA A 350 -12.70 5.11 -4.28
N THR A 351 -11.38 5.11 -4.10
CA THR A 351 -10.71 5.81 -3.02
C THR A 351 -9.69 6.78 -3.59
N ALA A 352 -9.80 8.04 -3.21
CA ALA A 352 -8.82 9.08 -3.48
C ALA A 352 -8.34 9.64 -2.13
N MET A 353 -7.05 9.69 -1.91
CA MET A 353 -6.47 10.08 -0.62
C MET A 353 -5.12 10.74 -0.80
N TYR A 354 -4.67 11.48 0.21
CA TYR A 354 -3.33 12.04 0.22
C TYR A 354 -2.69 12.00 1.60
N LEU A 355 -1.36 11.96 1.62
CA LEU A 355 -0.52 12.06 2.81
C LEU A 355 0.21 13.40 2.80
N GLU A 356 0.07 14.18 3.87
CA GLU A 356 0.74 15.46 4.10
C GLU A 356 1.08 15.57 5.59
N ASP A 357 2.29 15.97 5.93
CA ASP A 357 2.76 16.10 7.34
C ASP A 357 2.50 14.85 8.19
N ASN A 358 2.73 13.66 7.64
CA ASN A 358 2.42 12.35 8.24
C ASN A 358 0.94 12.15 8.63
N LYS A 359 0.04 12.89 8.01
CA LYS A 359 -1.41 12.78 8.22
C LYS A 359 -2.12 12.42 6.93
N TRP A 360 -2.88 11.34 6.97
CA TRP A 360 -3.76 10.94 5.89
C TRP A 360 -5.04 11.76 5.85
N THR A 361 -5.41 12.16 4.65
CA THR A 361 -6.72 12.72 4.33
C THR A 361 -7.36 11.84 3.26
N ASN A 362 -8.50 11.24 3.59
CA ASN A 362 -9.33 10.48 2.66
C ASN A 362 -10.40 11.41 2.10
N LEU A 363 -10.42 11.60 0.78
CA LEU A 363 -11.42 12.48 0.14
C LEU A 363 -12.82 11.87 0.28
N GLN A 364 -13.83 12.71 0.47
CA GLN A 364 -15.20 12.28 0.65
C GLN A 364 -15.73 11.58 -0.61
N GLU A 365 -16.33 10.43 -0.44
CA GLU A 365 -16.97 9.70 -1.54
C GLU A 365 -18.29 10.37 -1.95
N MET A 366 -18.70 10.08 -3.18
CA MET A 366 -20.03 10.48 -3.69
C MET A 366 -21.13 9.77 -2.89
N GLU A 367 -22.04 10.52 -2.29
CA GLU A 367 -23.09 9.97 -1.41
C GLU A 367 -24.30 9.41 -2.18
N ALA A 368 -24.60 9.95 -3.35
CA ALA A 368 -25.79 9.59 -4.12
C ALA A 368 -25.47 9.36 -5.61
N ALA A 369 -26.10 8.36 -6.20
CA ALA A 369 -26.02 8.13 -7.64
C ALA A 369 -26.53 9.33 -8.43
N PRO A 370 -25.97 9.62 -9.62
CA PRO A 370 -26.51 10.63 -10.53
C PRO A 370 -27.94 10.30 -10.96
N GLU A 371 -28.72 11.33 -11.29
CA GLU A 371 -30.10 11.17 -11.77
C GLU A 371 -30.15 10.28 -13.03
N GLY A 372 -31.10 9.36 -13.05
CA GLY A 372 -31.27 8.41 -14.17
C GLY A 372 -30.43 7.16 -14.12
N TYR A 373 -29.51 7.01 -13.15
CA TYR A 373 -28.71 5.82 -12.95
C TYR A 373 -29.23 4.96 -11.80
N THR A 374 -29.26 3.64 -12.00
CA THR A 374 -29.66 2.67 -10.95
C THR A 374 -28.45 1.92 -10.44
N ASN A 375 -28.33 1.76 -9.12
CA ASN A 375 -27.22 1.03 -8.48
C ASN A 375 -25.81 1.58 -8.85
N PHE A 376 -25.71 2.84 -9.23
CA PHE A 376 -24.47 3.49 -9.60
C PHE A 376 -23.49 3.52 -8.42
N ARG A 377 -22.26 3.15 -8.66
CA ARG A 377 -21.17 3.21 -7.69
C ARG A 377 -19.86 3.56 -8.39
N LEU A 378 -19.01 4.28 -7.69
CA LEU A 378 -17.65 4.54 -8.14
C LEU A 378 -16.73 3.41 -7.68
N TYR A 379 -15.93 2.90 -8.59
CA TYR A 379 -14.95 1.83 -8.32
C TYR A 379 -13.55 2.24 -8.74
N ASN A 380 -12.55 1.73 -8.02
CA ASN A 380 -11.14 1.73 -8.44
C ASN A 380 -10.65 3.07 -8.98
N THR A 381 -10.30 4.01 -8.12
CA THR A 381 -9.64 5.24 -8.56
C THR A 381 -8.31 4.91 -9.24
N THR A 382 -8.15 5.30 -10.51
CA THR A 382 -6.97 4.99 -11.32
C THR A 382 -5.97 6.14 -11.37
N ASN A 383 -6.43 7.38 -11.14
CA ASN A 383 -5.58 8.56 -11.10
C ASN A 383 -6.17 9.62 -10.17
N LEU A 384 -5.29 10.42 -9.55
CA LEU A 384 -5.63 11.56 -8.70
C LEU A 384 -4.63 12.67 -8.98
N VAL A 385 -5.12 13.87 -9.28
CA VAL A 385 -4.29 15.06 -9.48
C VAL A 385 -4.81 16.22 -8.65
N GLN A 386 -3.90 17.10 -8.24
CA GLN A 386 -4.18 18.36 -7.56
C GLN A 386 -4.08 19.50 -8.55
N ASP A 387 -4.99 20.47 -8.46
CA ASP A 387 -4.88 21.72 -9.20
C ASP A 387 -3.60 22.47 -8.76
N PRO A 388 -2.70 22.81 -9.69
CA PRO A 388 -1.43 23.46 -9.35
C PRO A 388 -1.57 24.81 -8.66
N ASP A 389 -2.67 25.53 -8.87
CA ASP A 389 -2.92 26.86 -8.28
C ASP A 389 -3.78 26.79 -7.02
N ASP A 390 -4.37 25.62 -6.73
CA ASP A 390 -5.29 25.44 -5.61
C ASP A 390 -5.12 24.07 -4.92
N PRO A 391 -4.32 23.97 -3.87
CA PRO A 391 -4.07 22.73 -3.16
C PRO A 391 -5.30 22.07 -2.52
N ALA A 392 -6.43 22.78 -2.43
CA ALA A 392 -7.69 22.23 -1.94
C ALA A 392 -8.57 21.63 -3.06
N HIS A 393 -8.17 21.79 -4.33
CA HIS A 393 -8.92 21.37 -5.50
C HIS A 393 -8.25 20.14 -6.17
N HIS A 394 -9.03 19.07 -6.36
CA HIS A 394 -8.51 17.81 -6.89
C HIS A 394 -9.45 17.22 -7.93
N PHE A 395 -8.87 16.45 -8.86
CA PHE A 395 -9.61 15.63 -9.80
C PHE A 395 -9.16 14.17 -9.71
N ALA A 396 -10.13 13.25 -9.78
CA ALA A 396 -9.85 11.82 -9.77
C ALA A 396 -10.63 11.09 -10.87
N SER A 397 -10.07 10.01 -11.41
CA SER A 397 -10.68 9.18 -12.41
C SER A 397 -11.01 7.79 -11.85
N PRO A 398 -12.26 7.54 -11.40
CA PRO A 398 -12.71 6.19 -11.08
C PRO A 398 -12.86 5.35 -12.35
N TYR A 399 -12.57 4.05 -12.24
CA TYR A 399 -12.64 3.11 -13.35
C TYR A 399 -14.01 3.15 -14.04
N ARG A 400 -14.04 3.49 -15.33
CA ARG A 400 -15.23 3.58 -16.20
C ARG A 400 -16.37 4.47 -15.65
N SER A 401 -16.07 5.44 -14.80
CA SER A 401 -17.12 6.25 -14.17
C SER A 401 -17.04 7.74 -14.49
N GLY A 402 -16.11 8.16 -15.33
CA GLY A 402 -15.91 9.56 -15.70
C GLY A 402 -14.85 10.26 -14.84
N LEU A 403 -15.04 11.56 -14.58
CA LEU A 403 -14.12 12.41 -13.86
C LEU A 403 -14.81 12.99 -12.61
N CYS A 404 -14.26 12.71 -11.43
CA CYS A 404 -14.70 13.30 -10.16
C CYS A 404 -13.92 14.57 -9.87
N GLU A 405 -14.61 15.58 -9.34
CA GLU A 405 -14.05 16.82 -8.84
C GLU A 405 -14.27 16.93 -7.35
N TYR A 406 -13.23 17.35 -6.63
CA TYR A 406 -13.23 17.54 -5.17
C TYR A 406 -12.73 18.93 -4.82
N LYS A 407 -13.37 19.55 -3.80
CA LYS A 407 -12.95 20.82 -3.24
C LYS A 407 -12.98 20.74 -1.72
N ASP A 408 -11.91 21.20 -1.04
CA ASP A 408 -11.79 21.13 0.42
C ASP A 408 -12.02 19.72 0.99
N GLY A 409 -11.53 18.70 0.28
CA GLY A 409 -11.69 17.29 0.64
C GLY A 409 -13.09 16.71 0.41
N LYS A 410 -14.04 17.49 -0.14
CA LYS A 410 -15.42 17.08 -0.38
C LYS A 410 -15.66 16.82 -1.86
N PHE A 411 -16.47 15.80 -2.16
CA PHE A 411 -16.98 15.57 -3.50
C PHE A 411 -17.87 16.74 -3.95
N VAL A 412 -17.60 17.28 -5.15
CA VAL A 412 -18.32 18.43 -5.72
C VAL A 412 -19.11 18.02 -6.95
N HIS A 413 -18.48 17.34 -7.91
CA HIS A 413 -19.08 17.03 -9.20
C HIS A 413 -18.55 15.74 -9.81
N LEU A 414 -19.41 15.06 -10.58
CA LEU A 414 -19.04 13.96 -11.46
C LEU A 414 -19.32 14.38 -12.92
N TYR A 415 -18.27 14.51 -13.71
CA TYR A 415 -18.38 14.68 -15.15
C TYR A 415 -18.57 13.34 -15.84
N HIS A 416 -19.66 13.18 -16.58
CA HIS A 416 -20.01 11.97 -17.31
C HIS A 416 -20.68 12.29 -18.65
N SER A 417 -21.09 11.29 -19.40
CA SER A 417 -21.63 11.46 -20.77
C SER A 417 -22.89 12.32 -20.88
N ASP A 418 -23.67 12.47 -19.80
CA ASP A 418 -24.93 13.24 -19.85
C ASP A 418 -24.73 14.72 -19.49
N ASN A 419 -23.62 15.10 -18.88
CA ASN A 419 -23.37 16.46 -18.38
C ASN A 419 -22.04 17.08 -18.84
N SER A 420 -21.30 16.38 -19.70
CA SER A 420 -20.00 16.82 -20.22
C SER A 420 -19.77 16.24 -21.62
N PRO A 421 -18.76 16.71 -22.38
CA PRO A 421 -18.37 16.10 -23.67
C PRO A 421 -17.69 14.74 -23.56
N LEU A 422 -17.58 14.16 -22.39
CA LEU A 422 -17.05 12.82 -22.20
C LEU A 422 -18.00 11.79 -22.83
N THR A 423 -17.44 10.77 -23.48
CA THR A 423 -18.22 9.79 -24.24
C THR A 423 -18.27 8.46 -23.51
N SER A 424 -19.46 7.91 -23.34
CA SER A 424 -19.65 6.54 -22.86
C SER A 424 -19.30 5.53 -23.94
N ILE A 425 -18.60 4.45 -23.57
CA ILE A 425 -18.38 3.29 -24.46
C ILE A 425 -19.60 2.40 -24.59
N LEU A 426 -20.60 2.56 -23.71
CA LEU A 426 -21.90 1.89 -23.72
C LEU A 426 -23.02 2.90 -23.44
N PRO A 427 -23.37 3.77 -24.42
CA PRO A 427 -24.26 4.92 -24.19
C PRO A 427 -25.66 4.55 -23.69
N ASP A 428 -26.16 3.36 -24.03
CA ASP A 428 -27.48 2.89 -23.63
C ASP A 428 -27.54 2.20 -22.27
N ASN A 429 -26.38 2.02 -21.61
CA ASN A 429 -26.30 1.35 -20.33
C ASN A 429 -26.05 2.34 -19.18
N LYS A 430 -27.08 2.56 -18.34
CA LYS A 430 -27.06 3.44 -17.17
C LYS A 430 -27.30 2.69 -15.86
N SER A 431 -26.82 1.44 -15.75
CA SER A 431 -27.09 0.60 -14.58
C SER A 431 -26.12 0.91 -13.43
N TYR A 432 -24.88 0.46 -13.52
CA TYR A 432 -23.92 0.51 -12.41
C TYR A 432 -22.94 1.68 -12.51
N TYR A 433 -22.57 2.09 -13.71
CA TYR A 433 -21.69 3.21 -14.01
C TYR A 433 -21.94 3.69 -15.45
N ASN A 434 -21.49 4.89 -15.76
CA ASN A 434 -21.78 5.53 -17.06
C ASN A 434 -20.85 5.08 -18.19
N PHE A 435 -19.92 4.16 -17.95
CA PHE A 435 -18.95 3.62 -18.89
C PHE A 435 -18.06 4.66 -19.56
N VAL A 436 -17.77 5.78 -18.90
CA VAL A 436 -16.79 6.76 -19.33
C VAL A 436 -15.43 6.39 -18.77
N SER A 437 -14.53 5.89 -19.62
CA SER A 437 -13.24 5.36 -19.23
C SER A 437 -12.16 6.46 -19.26
N CYS A 438 -12.14 7.34 -18.26
CA CYS A 438 -11.12 8.37 -18.09
C CYS A 438 -9.95 7.85 -17.26
N SER A 439 -8.72 8.26 -17.63
CA SER A 439 -7.48 8.00 -16.89
C SER A 439 -6.37 8.96 -17.37
N GLY A 440 -5.12 8.78 -16.91
CA GLY A 440 -3.99 9.58 -17.37
C GLY A 440 -4.20 11.08 -17.13
N LEU A 441 -4.64 11.47 -15.92
CA LEU A 441 -4.88 12.88 -15.61
C LEU A 441 -3.56 13.62 -15.42
N THR A 442 -3.42 14.79 -16.06
CA THR A 442 -2.29 15.69 -15.86
C THR A 442 -2.68 17.14 -16.21
N PHE A 443 -2.02 18.11 -15.57
CA PHE A 443 -2.16 19.51 -15.92
C PHE A 443 -1.00 19.95 -16.80
N ASP A 444 -1.30 20.77 -17.83
CA ASP A 444 -0.28 21.48 -18.58
C ASP A 444 0.15 22.79 -17.87
N GLN A 445 1.12 23.48 -18.45
CA GLN A 445 1.63 24.77 -17.92
C GLN A 445 0.57 25.88 -17.94
N GLU A 446 -0.44 25.77 -18.82
CA GLU A 446 -1.56 26.71 -18.94
C GLU A 446 -2.74 26.34 -18.03
N ARG A 447 -2.59 25.35 -17.15
CA ARG A 447 -3.61 24.86 -16.21
C ARG A 447 -4.79 24.14 -16.87
N ASN A 448 -4.63 23.66 -18.09
CA ASN A 448 -5.62 22.79 -18.68
C ASN A 448 -5.45 21.36 -18.13
N LEU A 449 -6.54 20.73 -17.77
CA LEU A 449 -6.55 19.32 -17.33
C LEU A 449 -6.70 18.40 -18.55
N TRP A 450 -5.65 17.66 -18.85
CA TRP A 450 -5.61 16.65 -19.89
C TRP A 450 -6.02 15.29 -19.33
N MET A 451 -6.72 14.49 -20.14
CA MET A 451 -7.16 13.15 -19.78
C MET A 451 -7.26 12.24 -21.00
N LEU A 452 -7.16 10.93 -20.76
CA LEU A 452 -7.29 9.89 -21.77
C LEU A 452 -8.62 9.15 -21.60
N CYS A 453 -9.46 9.16 -22.64
CA CYS A 453 -10.76 8.49 -22.66
C CYS A 453 -10.69 7.23 -23.53
N SER A 454 -10.30 6.10 -22.94
CA SER A 454 -10.12 4.84 -23.65
C SER A 454 -11.39 4.30 -24.29
N GLN A 455 -11.24 3.57 -25.42
CA GLN A 455 -12.32 2.91 -26.16
C GLN A 455 -13.37 3.91 -26.70
N THR A 456 -12.92 5.10 -27.06
CA THR A 456 -13.73 6.12 -27.75
C THR A 456 -13.01 6.58 -29.01
N ASP A 457 -13.72 7.21 -29.92
CA ASP A 457 -13.12 7.79 -31.13
C ASP A 457 -12.10 8.91 -30.82
N THR A 458 -12.35 9.66 -29.77
CA THR A 458 -11.54 10.81 -29.34
C THR A 458 -10.92 10.51 -27.96
N ILE A 459 -9.72 9.95 -27.98
CA ILE A 459 -9.00 9.51 -26.79
C ILE A 459 -8.56 10.70 -25.92
N ILE A 460 -7.99 11.75 -26.52
CA ILE A 460 -7.47 12.89 -25.79
C ILE A 460 -8.59 13.91 -25.55
N ARG A 461 -8.88 14.16 -24.28
CA ARG A 461 -9.83 15.19 -23.84
C ARG A 461 -9.11 16.19 -22.93
N ILE A 462 -9.49 17.44 -23.05
CA ILE A 462 -8.89 18.55 -22.30
C ILE A 462 -10.03 19.37 -21.72
N ARG A 463 -10.00 19.58 -20.41
CA ARG A 463 -10.80 20.56 -19.71
C ARG A 463 -9.92 21.79 -19.51
N LYS A 464 -10.19 22.86 -20.26
CA LYS A 464 -9.40 24.10 -20.20
C LYS A 464 -9.55 24.80 -18.85
N ALA A 465 -8.61 25.64 -18.51
CA ALA A 465 -8.61 26.43 -17.28
C ALA A 465 -9.88 27.30 -17.13
N ASP A 466 -10.50 27.75 -18.23
CA ASP A 466 -11.76 28.48 -18.25
C ASP A 466 -13.00 27.58 -18.08
N GLY A 467 -12.83 26.27 -17.92
CA GLY A 467 -13.89 25.28 -17.77
C GLY A 467 -14.48 24.78 -19.08
N THR A 468 -14.06 25.27 -20.23
CA THR A 468 -14.48 24.76 -21.54
C THR A 468 -13.77 23.44 -21.87
N TRP A 469 -14.30 22.70 -22.84
CA TRP A 469 -13.78 21.37 -23.18
C TRP A 469 -13.28 21.32 -24.63
N LYS A 470 -12.23 20.55 -24.85
CA LYS A 470 -11.69 20.24 -26.17
C LYS A 470 -11.44 18.73 -26.31
N GLY A 471 -11.70 18.17 -27.49
CA GLY A 471 -11.28 16.83 -27.87
C GLY A 471 -10.29 16.90 -29.01
N LEU A 472 -9.23 16.11 -28.94
CA LEU A 472 -8.24 15.96 -30.01
C LEU A 472 -8.38 14.55 -30.59
N TYR A 473 -8.84 14.48 -31.84
CA TYR A 473 -9.03 13.21 -32.55
C TYR A 473 -7.82 12.91 -33.43
N TYR A 474 -7.26 11.71 -33.27
CA TYR A 474 -6.21 11.16 -34.12
C TYR A 474 -6.56 9.71 -34.46
N PHE A 475 -6.60 9.40 -35.74
CA PHE A 475 -7.03 8.09 -36.27
C PHE A 475 -6.19 6.93 -35.70
N GLU A 476 -4.89 7.14 -35.50
CA GLU A 476 -3.95 6.10 -35.04
C GLU A 476 -4.30 5.56 -33.66
N ILE A 477 -4.89 6.39 -32.81
CA ILE A 477 -5.24 6.04 -31.43
C ILE A 477 -6.77 5.95 -31.20
N ALA A 478 -7.60 6.24 -32.23
CA ALA A 478 -9.04 6.11 -32.10
C ALA A 478 -9.42 4.68 -31.66
N ASP A 479 -10.32 4.56 -30.67
CA ASP A 479 -10.74 3.29 -30.04
C ASP A 479 -9.63 2.51 -29.30
N ALA A 480 -8.48 3.14 -29.03
CA ALA A 480 -7.40 2.52 -28.27
C ALA A 480 -7.86 2.11 -26.87
N SER A 481 -7.33 0.97 -26.40
CA SER A 481 -7.73 0.36 -25.13
C SER A 481 -6.68 0.58 -24.05
N LEU A 482 -7.14 0.93 -22.83
CA LEU A 482 -6.26 1.17 -21.68
C LEU A 482 -5.16 2.20 -21.96
N CYS A 483 -5.58 3.42 -22.32
CA CYS A 483 -4.70 4.58 -22.35
C CYS A 483 -4.69 5.19 -20.95
N ASP A 484 -3.60 5.07 -20.20
CA ASP A 484 -3.57 5.41 -18.78
C ASP A 484 -2.34 6.17 -18.30
N ASP A 485 -1.40 6.49 -19.18
CA ASP A 485 -0.21 7.26 -18.85
C ASP A 485 0.06 8.39 -19.84
N TYR A 486 0.40 9.55 -19.29
CA TYR A 486 0.81 10.76 -20.00
C TYR A 486 2.20 11.20 -19.57
N LEU A 487 2.97 11.68 -20.55
CA LEU A 487 4.18 12.45 -20.33
C LEU A 487 4.05 13.80 -21.06
N MET A 488 4.01 14.90 -20.31
CA MET A 488 4.20 16.24 -20.81
C MET A 488 5.71 16.52 -20.81
N HIS A 489 6.35 16.35 -21.96
CA HIS A 489 7.79 16.48 -22.09
C HIS A 489 8.24 17.93 -22.08
N SER A 490 9.41 18.21 -21.52
CA SER A 490 9.98 19.56 -21.39
C SER A 490 10.17 20.31 -22.72
N SER A 491 10.30 19.57 -23.85
CA SER A 491 10.32 20.18 -25.20
C SER A 491 8.94 20.62 -25.71
N GLY A 492 7.86 20.38 -24.95
CA GLY A 492 6.49 20.68 -25.36
C GLY A 492 5.76 19.55 -26.09
N LEU A 493 6.41 18.40 -26.30
CA LEU A 493 5.78 17.21 -26.83
C LEU A 493 4.86 16.57 -25.78
N VAL A 494 3.78 15.95 -26.23
CA VAL A 494 2.89 15.13 -25.42
C VAL A 494 3.06 13.67 -25.84
N MET A 495 3.48 12.83 -24.90
CA MET A 495 3.55 11.40 -25.16
C MET A 495 2.52 10.65 -24.31
N MET A 496 1.95 9.59 -24.85
CA MET A 496 1.01 8.74 -24.12
C MET A 496 1.24 7.27 -24.40
N VAL A 497 0.81 6.45 -23.45
CA VAL A 497 0.83 5.01 -23.54
C VAL A 497 -0.54 4.50 -23.96
N SER A 498 -0.59 3.77 -25.09
CA SER A 498 -1.69 2.85 -25.42
C SER A 498 -1.25 1.44 -25.06
N ARG A 499 -1.81 0.91 -23.99
CA ARG A 499 -1.21 -0.22 -23.28
C ARG A 499 -1.25 -1.53 -24.05
N ARG A 500 -2.39 -1.88 -24.69
CA ARG A 500 -2.60 -3.20 -25.24
C ARG A 500 -3.56 -3.24 -26.44
N LEU A 501 -3.74 -4.42 -27.05
CA LEU A 501 -4.57 -4.71 -28.22
C LEU A 501 -4.02 -4.06 -29.51
N ASP A 502 -4.89 -3.86 -30.49
CA ASP A 502 -4.47 -3.49 -31.86
C ASP A 502 -3.85 -2.11 -32.00
N LYS A 503 -4.19 -1.19 -31.10
CA LYS A 503 -3.65 0.17 -31.07
C LYS A 503 -2.56 0.38 -30.02
N ARG A 504 -1.98 -0.73 -29.47
CA ARG A 504 -0.91 -0.62 -28.46
C ARG A 504 0.34 0.05 -29.00
N GLY A 505 1.03 0.81 -28.15
CA GLY A 505 2.27 1.50 -28.52
C GLY A 505 2.47 2.79 -27.75
N PHE A 506 3.54 3.48 -28.09
CA PHE A 506 3.78 4.86 -27.66
C PHE A 506 3.30 5.81 -28.75
N PHE A 507 2.43 6.72 -28.38
CA PHE A 507 1.95 7.80 -29.24
C PHE A 507 2.64 9.09 -28.82
N CYS A 508 3.12 9.85 -29.81
CA CYS A 508 3.71 11.18 -29.61
C CYS A 508 2.93 12.21 -30.41
N LEU A 509 2.70 13.36 -29.80
CA LEU A 509 2.00 14.51 -30.35
C LEU A 509 2.84 15.78 -30.14
N ASP A 510 3.14 16.46 -31.23
CA ASP A 510 3.57 17.85 -31.24
C ASP A 510 2.36 18.71 -31.67
N TYR A 511 1.69 19.32 -30.68
CA TYR A 511 0.52 20.17 -30.93
C TYR A 511 0.90 21.64 -31.11
N ASN A 512 2.20 21.93 -31.29
CA ASN A 512 2.75 23.27 -31.50
C ASN A 512 2.25 24.30 -30.47
N GLN A 513 1.93 23.85 -29.26
CA GLN A 513 1.34 24.62 -28.15
C GLN A 513 0.01 25.28 -28.51
N THR A 514 -0.73 24.77 -29.51
CA THR A 514 -1.98 25.33 -30.01
C THR A 514 -3.13 24.32 -29.94
N ILE A 515 -3.76 24.15 -28.75
CA ILE A 515 -4.86 23.17 -28.53
C ILE A 515 -6.02 23.35 -29.54
N ASP A 516 -6.26 24.57 -30.01
CA ASP A 516 -7.41 24.87 -30.88
C ASP A 516 -7.11 24.72 -32.39
N ASN A 517 -5.85 24.70 -32.79
CA ASN A 517 -5.44 24.57 -34.19
C ASN A 517 -4.76 23.21 -34.41
N ARG A 518 -5.48 22.30 -35.06
CA ARG A 518 -4.95 20.96 -35.37
C ARG A 518 -4.24 20.86 -36.74
N ALA A 519 -4.23 21.93 -37.51
CA ALA A 519 -3.67 21.90 -38.86
C ALA A 519 -2.13 21.85 -38.88
N ASP A 520 -1.50 22.19 -37.77
CA ASP A 520 -0.05 22.23 -37.56
C ASP A 520 0.46 21.09 -36.64
N ASP A 521 -0.44 20.19 -36.20
CA ASP A 521 -0.08 19.05 -35.37
C ASP A 521 0.79 18.04 -36.12
N LYS A 522 1.83 17.53 -35.46
CA LYS A 522 2.52 16.30 -35.86
C LYS A 522 2.21 15.19 -34.85
N HIS A 523 1.87 14.03 -35.34
CA HIS A 523 1.53 12.92 -34.46
C HIS A 523 1.96 11.58 -35.07
N MET A 524 2.31 10.62 -34.19
CA MET A 524 2.72 9.27 -34.59
C MET A 524 2.48 8.25 -33.49
N LEU A 525 1.97 7.07 -33.84
CA LEU A 525 1.91 5.89 -32.98
C LEU A 525 2.97 4.87 -33.42
N ARG A 526 3.90 4.53 -32.53
CA ARG A 526 4.87 3.46 -32.75
C ARG A 526 4.48 2.21 -31.96
N ARG A 527 4.17 1.16 -32.70
CA ARG A 527 3.66 -0.12 -32.17
C ARG A 527 4.76 -1.16 -31.99
N ASN A 528 5.83 -1.04 -32.76
CA ASN A 528 7.01 -1.88 -32.69
C ASN A 528 8.19 -1.04 -32.17
N ILE A 529 9.08 -1.67 -31.45
CA ILE A 529 10.32 -1.07 -30.99
C ILE A 529 11.45 -1.62 -31.85
N VAL A 530 12.11 -0.76 -32.59
CA VAL A 530 13.34 -1.09 -33.32
C VAL A 530 14.50 -0.44 -32.56
N ASN A 531 15.46 -1.23 -32.11
CA ASN A 531 16.61 -0.71 -31.37
C ASN A 531 17.75 -0.27 -32.30
N GLN A 532 18.79 0.32 -31.74
CA GLN A 532 19.99 0.79 -32.44
C GLN A 532 20.75 -0.30 -33.24
N ASP A 533 20.49 -1.57 -32.94
CA ASP A 533 21.10 -2.72 -33.69
C ASP A 533 20.12 -3.29 -34.73
N ASN A 534 19.05 -2.57 -35.05
CA ASN A 534 17.97 -2.98 -35.97
C ASN A 534 17.21 -4.26 -35.50
N THR A 535 17.25 -4.57 -34.22
CA THR A 535 16.42 -5.64 -33.65
C THR A 535 15.02 -5.11 -33.40
N THR A 536 14.02 -5.83 -33.88
CA THR A 536 12.61 -5.47 -33.71
C THR A 536 11.99 -6.25 -32.56
N TYR A 537 11.40 -5.54 -31.62
CA TYR A 537 10.59 -6.07 -30.53
C TYR A 537 9.11 -5.73 -30.77
N ILE A 538 8.25 -6.67 -30.40
CA ILE A 538 6.78 -6.52 -30.49
C ILE A 538 6.19 -6.77 -29.10
N PRO A 539 6.24 -5.78 -28.19
CA PRO A 539 5.69 -5.94 -26.84
C PRO A 539 4.17 -6.25 -26.88
N GLU A 540 3.74 -7.13 -25.99
CA GLU A 540 2.29 -7.38 -25.82
C GLU A 540 1.63 -6.20 -25.10
N GLU A 541 2.36 -5.58 -24.16
CA GLU A 541 1.92 -4.39 -23.42
C GLU A 541 3.03 -3.34 -23.33
N PHE A 542 2.61 -2.08 -23.34
CA PHE A 542 3.39 -0.89 -23.08
C PHE A 542 2.89 -0.28 -21.77
N TYR A 543 3.78 0.13 -20.86
CA TYR A 543 3.34 0.45 -19.49
C TYR A 543 3.58 1.89 -19.07
N CYS A 544 4.77 2.45 -19.28
CA CYS A 544 5.13 3.75 -18.73
C CYS A 544 6.14 4.50 -19.60
N LEU A 545 6.14 5.83 -19.43
CA LEU A 545 7.11 6.77 -19.98
C LEU A 545 7.58 7.69 -18.86
N CYS A 546 8.87 8.00 -18.81
CA CYS A 546 9.43 8.93 -17.84
C CYS A 546 10.56 9.73 -18.48
N GLU A 547 10.49 11.07 -18.41
CA GLU A 547 11.56 11.96 -18.84
C GLU A 547 12.64 12.01 -17.77
N ASP A 548 13.90 11.91 -18.16
CA ASP A 548 15.03 12.08 -17.26
C ASP A 548 15.53 13.54 -17.24
N LEU A 549 16.49 13.86 -16.35
CA LEU A 549 16.96 15.22 -16.18
C LEU A 549 17.77 15.76 -17.37
N ASP A 550 18.11 14.91 -18.33
CA ASP A 550 18.82 15.28 -19.56
C ASP A 550 17.86 15.37 -20.77
N GLY A 551 16.57 15.12 -20.57
CA GLY A 551 15.50 15.21 -21.58
C GLY A 551 15.33 13.92 -22.40
N ALA A 552 15.98 12.82 -22.04
CA ALA A 552 15.70 11.52 -22.64
C ALA A 552 14.48 10.87 -22.02
N VAL A 553 13.67 10.15 -22.82
CA VAL A 553 12.49 9.44 -22.33
C VAL A 553 12.80 7.95 -22.15
N TRP A 554 12.65 7.48 -20.93
CA TRP A 554 12.76 6.07 -20.55
C TRP A 554 11.39 5.42 -20.66
N ALA A 555 11.31 4.30 -21.35
CA ALA A 555 10.08 3.65 -21.77
C ALA A 555 10.03 2.19 -21.29
N GLY A 556 9.01 1.84 -20.51
CA GLY A 556 8.80 0.50 -19.95
C GLY A 556 7.78 -0.32 -20.75
N THR A 557 8.10 -1.58 -21.00
CA THR A 557 7.27 -2.53 -21.74
C THR A 557 7.27 -3.91 -21.10
N SER A 558 6.45 -4.83 -21.63
CA SER A 558 6.46 -6.26 -21.26
C SER A 558 7.75 -7.00 -21.70
N LEU A 559 8.59 -6.40 -22.53
CA LEU A 559 9.83 -7.01 -23.05
C LEU A 559 11.11 -6.30 -22.57
N GLY A 560 11.00 -5.32 -21.70
CA GLY A 560 12.15 -4.63 -21.13
C GLY A 560 12.06 -3.12 -21.16
N LEU A 561 13.23 -2.52 -20.92
CA LEU A 561 13.45 -1.09 -20.81
C LEU A 561 14.09 -0.56 -22.10
N PHE A 562 13.55 0.55 -22.60
CA PHE A 562 14.04 1.22 -23.81
C PHE A 562 14.20 2.72 -23.54
N VAL A 563 15.04 3.39 -24.29
CA VAL A 563 15.30 4.81 -24.18
C VAL A 563 15.03 5.51 -25.51
N ILE A 564 14.45 6.67 -25.46
CA ILE A 564 14.31 7.63 -26.57
C ILE A 564 15.23 8.80 -26.23
N PRO A 565 16.46 8.83 -26.81
CA PRO A 565 17.46 9.84 -26.41
C PRO A 565 17.07 11.27 -26.76
N ASP A 566 16.40 11.45 -27.89
CA ASP A 566 15.84 12.73 -28.35
C ASP A 566 14.42 12.52 -28.84
N PRO A 567 13.39 12.83 -28.03
CA PRO A 567 12.00 12.65 -28.40
C PRO A 567 11.55 13.47 -29.62
N THR A 568 12.25 14.54 -29.98
CA THR A 568 11.92 15.35 -31.18
C THR A 568 12.11 14.57 -32.47
N THR A 569 12.96 13.55 -32.46
CA THR A 569 13.21 12.64 -33.58
C THR A 569 12.14 11.53 -33.74
N PHE A 570 11.19 11.46 -32.81
CA PHE A 570 10.18 10.39 -32.79
C PHE A 570 9.36 10.30 -34.09
N PHE A 571 9.26 11.39 -34.84
CA PHE A 571 8.53 11.45 -36.10
C PHE A 571 9.37 11.03 -37.32
N ASP A 572 10.67 10.83 -37.17
CA ASP A 572 11.60 10.54 -38.27
C ASP A 572 11.46 9.10 -38.76
N ASN A 573 11.72 8.87 -40.05
CA ASN A 573 11.61 7.54 -40.64
C ASN A 573 12.71 6.56 -40.19
N ASP A 574 13.87 7.07 -39.82
CA ASP A 574 15.04 6.35 -39.34
C ASP A 574 15.17 6.32 -37.83
N PHE A 575 14.12 6.74 -37.12
CA PHE A 575 14.04 6.69 -35.67
C PHE A 575 14.25 5.28 -35.13
N HIS A 576 15.04 5.14 -34.09
CA HIS A 576 15.20 3.93 -33.33
C HIS A 576 15.28 4.22 -31.82
N TYR A 577 14.88 3.25 -31.02
CA TYR A 577 15.06 3.27 -29.58
C TYR A 577 16.48 2.82 -29.22
N GLU A 578 17.01 3.28 -28.11
CA GLU A 578 18.21 2.71 -27.52
C GLU A 578 17.88 1.66 -26.45
N GLN A 579 18.60 0.56 -26.46
CA GLN A 579 18.72 -0.36 -25.33
C GLN A 579 20.13 -0.25 -24.76
N ILE A 580 20.22 0.07 -23.48
CA ILE A 580 21.50 0.23 -22.80
C ILE A 580 22.23 -1.12 -22.78
N LYS A 581 23.48 -1.13 -23.23
CA LYS A 581 24.34 -2.32 -23.27
C LYS A 581 25.23 -2.36 -22.03
N ILE A 582 25.14 -3.43 -21.25
CA ILE A 582 25.99 -3.68 -20.07
C ILE A 582 27.04 -4.72 -20.43
N ASN A 583 28.30 -4.38 -20.28
CA ASN A 583 29.39 -5.31 -20.53
C ASN A 583 29.40 -6.47 -19.53
N ARG A 584 29.53 -7.68 -19.98
CA ARG A 584 29.55 -8.88 -19.10
C ARG A 584 30.74 -8.94 -18.17
N ASN A 585 31.85 -8.27 -18.50
CA ASN A 585 33.11 -8.28 -17.74
C ASN A 585 33.68 -9.70 -17.47
N ASP A 586 33.29 -10.69 -18.27
CA ASP A 586 33.71 -12.08 -18.21
C ASP A 586 34.88 -12.42 -19.18
N GLY A 587 35.42 -11.40 -19.84
CA GLY A 587 36.48 -11.51 -20.84
C GLY A 587 35.98 -11.92 -22.24
N SER A 588 34.69 -12.12 -22.44
CA SER A 588 34.11 -12.47 -23.75
C SER A 588 34.03 -11.28 -24.72
N GLY A 589 34.04 -10.04 -24.19
CA GLY A 589 33.78 -8.83 -24.95
C GLY A 589 32.32 -8.68 -25.37
N LEU A 590 31.42 -9.48 -24.80
CA LEU A 590 29.97 -9.42 -25.03
C LEU A 590 29.27 -8.48 -24.03
N ALA A 591 28.10 -7.98 -24.42
CA ALA A 591 27.24 -7.18 -23.60
C ALA A 591 25.84 -7.75 -23.62
N ASP A 592 25.09 -7.56 -22.49
CA ASP A 592 23.68 -7.83 -22.40
C ASP A 592 22.91 -6.50 -22.41
N TYR A 593 21.66 -6.52 -22.82
CA TYR A 593 20.80 -5.36 -22.70
C TYR A 593 20.24 -5.25 -21.28
N LEU A 594 20.25 -4.04 -20.73
CA LEU A 594 19.71 -3.72 -19.42
C LEU A 594 18.24 -4.15 -19.32
N LEU A 595 17.90 -4.95 -18.30
CA LEU A 595 16.54 -5.44 -18.02
C LEU A 595 15.79 -6.02 -19.24
N ASN A 596 16.51 -6.66 -20.16
CA ASN A 596 15.93 -7.30 -21.33
C ASN A 596 15.03 -8.48 -20.94
N GLY A 597 13.78 -8.46 -21.39
CA GLY A 597 12.79 -9.48 -21.07
C GLY A 597 12.11 -9.32 -19.70
N VAL A 598 12.48 -8.31 -18.93
CA VAL A 598 11.82 -7.97 -17.66
C VAL A 598 10.60 -7.09 -17.93
N SER A 599 9.44 -7.40 -17.33
CA SER A 599 8.22 -6.60 -17.48
C SER A 599 8.27 -5.35 -16.60
N ILE A 600 8.47 -4.18 -17.20
CA ILE A 600 8.65 -2.90 -16.51
C ILE A 600 7.31 -2.23 -16.28
N SER A 601 6.91 -2.04 -15.03
CA SER A 601 5.60 -1.46 -14.67
C SER A 601 5.62 0.06 -14.55
N CYS A 602 6.68 0.63 -13.99
CA CYS A 602 6.81 2.08 -13.74
C CYS A 602 8.27 2.51 -13.64
N ILE A 603 8.51 3.80 -13.85
CA ILE A 603 9.85 4.41 -13.77
C ILE A 603 9.71 5.75 -13.04
N ALA A 604 10.68 6.08 -12.18
CA ALA A 604 10.81 7.39 -11.57
C ALA A 604 12.27 7.83 -11.56
N ILE A 605 12.52 9.13 -11.72
CA ILE A 605 13.86 9.71 -11.76
C ILE A 605 14.14 10.42 -10.44
N ASP A 606 15.33 10.26 -9.89
CA ASP A 606 15.75 10.99 -8.71
C ASP A 606 16.63 12.20 -9.04
N GLY A 607 16.96 12.98 -8.03
CA GLY A 607 17.74 14.22 -8.20
C GLY A 607 19.17 14.01 -8.70
N ALA A 608 19.69 12.79 -8.72
CA ALA A 608 20.96 12.42 -9.32
C ALA A 608 20.81 11.84 -10.75
N ASN A 609 19.65 11.99 -11.37
CA ASN A 609 19.31 11.40 -12.66
C ASN A 609 19.35 9.85 -12.67
N ARG A 610 19.32 9.19 -11.51
CA ARG A 610 19.25 7.73 -11.43
C ARG A 610 17.82 7.27 -11.70
N LYS A 611 17.68 6.05 -12.20
CA LYS A 611 16.39 5.47 -12.60
C LYS A 611 15.93 4.46 -11.56
N TRP A 612 14.83 4.75 -10.88
CA TRP A 612 14.07 3.81 -10.10
C TRP A 612 13.10 3.09 -11.01
N VAL A 613 13.30 1.79 -11.19
CA VAL A 613 12.55 0.98 -12.15
C VAL A 613 11.79 -0.11 -11.42
N GLY A 614 10.46 0.02 -11.40
CA GLY A 614 9.55 -0.99 -10.87
C GLY A 614 9.20 -2.04 -11.89
N THR A 615 9.00 -3.27 -11.44
CA THR A 615 8.66 -4.42 -12.28
C THR A 615 7.36 -5.08 -11.81
N HIS A 616 6.77 -5.93 -12.65
CA HIS A 616 5.55 -6.64 -12.29
C HIS A 616 5.77 -7.79 -11.30
N ASP A 617 6.97 -8.41 -11.30
CA ASP A 617 7.24 -9.63 -10.53
C ASP A 617 8.69 -9.80 -10.04
N ASP A 618 9.57 -8.84 -10.36
CA ASP A 618 11.00 -8.91 -10.07
C ASP A 618 11.51 -7.76 -9.17
N GLY A 619 10.61 -7.12 -8.42
CA GLY A 619 10.95 -6.08 -7.45
C GLY A 619 11.30 -4.72 -8.04
N LEU A 620 12.16 -3.99 -7.33
CA LEU A 620 12.52 -2.60 -7.59
C LEU A 620 14.03 -2.47 -7.85
N TYR A 621 14.39 -1.86 -8.96
CA TYR A 621 15.77 -1.57 -9.33
C TYR A 621 16.11 -0.09 -9.14
N LEU A 622 17.32 0.19 -8.70
CA LEU A 622 17.96 1.50 -8.82
C LEU A 622 19.14 1.39 -9.77
N ILE A 623 19.11 2.16 -10.84
CA ILE A 623 20.08 2.13 -11.94
C ILE A 623 20.79 3.48 -11.99
N SER A 624 22.08 3.49 -12.34
CA SER A 624 22.89 4.70 -12.50
C SER A 624 22.31 5.67 -13.54
N ALA A 625 22.76 6.91 -13.51
CA ALA A 625 22.26 7.97 -14.40
C ALA A 625 22.42 7.60 -15.89
N ASP A 626 23.54 6.97 -16.24
CA ASP A 626 23.87 6.50 -17.60
C ASP A 626 23.33 5.10 -17.94
N GLY A 627 22.68 4.42 -16.99
CA GLY A 627 22.13 3.08 -17.16
C GLY A 627 23.16 1.94 -17.13
N GLN A 628 24.45 2.22 -16.88
CA GLN A 628 25.51 1.21 -16.99
C GLN A 628 25.68 0.34 -15.74
N GLU A 629 25.19 0.81 -14.59
CA GLU A 629 25.34 0.13 -13.31
C GLU A 629 24.00 -0.10 -12.63
N MET A 630 23.76 -1.32 -12.16
CA MET A 630 22.69 -1.63 -11.23
C MET A 630 23.19 -1.31 -9.80
N LEU A 631 22.69 -0.24 -9.21
CA LEU A 631 23.12 0.23 -7.88
C LEU A 631 22.46 -0.56 -6.76
N HIS A 632 21.16 -0.85 -6.91
CA HIS A 632 20.38 -1.67 -5.98
C HIS A 632 19.33 -2.48 -6.71
N HIS A 633 19.02 -3.65 -6.16
CA HIS A 633 17.85 -4.46 -6.52
C HIS A 633 17.18 -4.88 -5.22
N PHE A 634 15.96 -4.41 -4.98
CA PHE A 634 15.18 -4.68 -3.78
C PHE A 634 14.08 -5.69 -4.09
N THR A 635 14.10 -6.80 -3.35
CA THR A 635 13.10 -7.86 -3.42
C THR A 635 12.56 -8.18 -2.03
N THR A 636 11.47 -8.91 -1.95
CA THR A 636 10.92 -9.39 -0.67
C THR A 636 11.85 -10.35 0.06
N ASP A 637 12.88 -10.89 -0.59
CA ASP A 637 13.84 -11.82 0.00
C ASP A 637 15.00 -11.11 0.73
N ASP A 638 15.30 -9.87 0.33
CA ASP A 638 16.49 -9.14 0.81
C ASP A 638 16.18 -7.72 1.33
N SER A 639 14.94 -7.28 1.25
CA SER A 639 14.52 -5.95 1.68
C SER A 639 13.12 -5.94 2.30
N PRO A 640 12.76 -4.89 3.04
CA PRO A 640 11.42 -4.72 3.60
C PRO A 640 10.34 -4.30 2.59
N ILE A 641 10.59 -4.38 1.30
CA ILE A 641 9.58 -4.09 0.28
C ILE A 641 8.37 -5.03 0.45
N LEU A 642 7.16 -4.50 0.32
CA LEU A 642 5.95 -5.27 0.61
C LEU A 642 5.65 -6.35 -0.44
N SER A 643 6.09 -6.14 -1.69
CA SER A 643 5.89 -7.08 -2.81
C SER A 643 6.90 -6.82 -3.91
N ASN A 644 7.17 -7.87 -4.70
CA ASN A 644 7.95 -7.74 -5.94
C ASN A 644 7.12 -7.16 -7.10
N SER A 645 5.79 -7.03 -6.94
CA SER A 645 4.90 -6.40 -7.91
C SER A 645 4.74 -4.92 -7.62
N ILE A 646 5.49 -4.09 -8.35
CA ILE A 646 5.49 -2.64 -8.19
C ILE A 646 4.44 -2.03 -9.12
N GLN A 647 3.55 -1.18 -8.58
CA GLN A 647 2.47 -0.55 -9.33
C GLN A 647 2.82 0.88 -9.77
N SER A 648 3.44 1.66 -8.87
CA SER A 648 3.80 3.05 -9.12
C SER A 648 4.94 3.50 -8.20
N LEU A 649 5.69 4.49 -8.65
CA LEU A 649 6.82 5.09 -7.92
C LEU A 649 6.70 6.61 -7.93
N ALA A 650 7.08 7.26 -6.83
CA ALA A 650 7.18 8.71 -6.75
C ALA A 650 8.36 9.11 -5.85
N VAL A 651 9.32 9.86 -6.40
CA VAL A 651 10.49 10.34 -5.67
C VAL A 651 10.22 11.76 -5.19
N HIS A 652 10.37 12.00 -3.89
CA HIS A 652 10.24 13.34 -3.32
C HIS A 652 11.51 14.16 -3.60
N PRO A 653 11.39 15.32 -4.24
CA PRO A 653 12.55 16.06 -4.75
C PRO A 653 13.52 16.48 -3.65
N THR A 654 13.05 16.99 -2.54
CA THR A 654 13.88 17.60 -1.50
C THR A 654 14.31 16.62 -0.40
N THR A 655 13.52 15.59 -0.11
CA THR A 655 13.83 14.61 0.97
C THR A 655 14.54 13.36 0.46
N GLY A 656 14.46 13.07 -0.84
CA GLY A 656 14.94 11.82 -1.42
C GLY A 656 14.09 10.60 -1.01
N MET A 657 12.89 10.82 -0.45
CA MET A 657 11.96 9.74 -0.13
C MET A 657 11.37 9.16 -1.41
N VAL A 658 11.56 7.87 -1.61
CA VAL A 658 10.97 7.10 -2.70
C VAL A 658 9.74 6.41 -2.15
N MET A 659 8.55 6.82 -2.60
CA MET A 659 7.30 6.15 -2.33
C MET A 659 7.11 5.02 -3.32
N ILE A 660 6.74 3.85 -2.82
CA ILE A 660 6.68 2.59 -3.57
C ILE A 660 5.29 2.00 -3.36
N ALA A 661 4.45 2.09 -4.37
CA ALA A 661 3.14 1.45 -4.40
C ALA A 661 3.28 0.02 -4.93
N THR A 662 2.78 -0.94 -4.19
CA THR A 662 2.78 -2.36 -4.54
C THR A 662 1.36 -2.93 -4.57
N ASP A 663 1.17 -4.14 -5.04
CA ASP A 663 -0.10 -4.86 -4.97
C ASP A 663 -0.49 -5.27 -3.54
N LYS A 664 0.41 -5.11 -2.55
CA LYS A 664 0.20 -5.42 -1.13
C LYS A 664 0.22 -4.18 -0.21
N GLY A 665 0.26 -2.98 -0.78
CA GLY A 665 0.24 -1.75 -0.01
C GLY A 665 1.34 -0.76 -0.39
N LEU A 666 1.40 0.32 0.37
CA LEU A 666 2.33 1.42 0.19
C LEU A 666 3.47 1.33 1.20
N CYS A 667 4.70 1.44 0.70
CA CYS A 667 5.89 1.61 1.52
C CYS A 667 6.77 2.75 1.01
N SER A 668 7.78 3.13 1.77
CA SER A 668 8.76 4.12 1.35
C SER A 668 10.18 3.73 1.75
N TYR A 669 11.13 4.24 0.98
CA TYR A 669 12.56 4.14 1.24
C TYR A 669 13.21 5.51 1.14
N VAL A 670 14.08 5.86 2.09
CA VAL A 670 14.80 7.13 2.06
C VAL A 670 16.11 6.93 1.31
N ALA A 671 16.16 7.46 0.09
CA ALA A 671 17.34 7.40 -0.76
C ALA A 671 18.36 8.52 -0.42
N ASP A 672 19.53 8.40 -1.02
CA ASP A 672 20.67 9.28 -0.80
C ASP A 672 20.81 10.39 -1.85
N ALA A 673 19.84 10.54 -2.76
CA ALA A 673 19.80 11.60 -3.77
C ALA A 673 18.56 12.51 -3.58
N THR A 674 18.78 13.82 -3.74
CA THR A 674 17.74 14.84 -3.77
C THR A 674 17.96 15.73 -4.98
N GLU A 675 16.98 16.53 -5.37
CA GLU A 675 17.21 17.59 -6.37
C GLU A 675 18.32 18.53 -5.94
N GLY A 676 19.10 18.97 -6.91
CA GLY A 676 20.15 19.96 -6.68
C GLY A 676 19.56 21.36 -6.56
N ALA A 677 20.03 22.14 -5.58
CA ALA A 677 19.68 23.54 -5.47
C ALA A 677 20.25 24.35 -6.65
N ASP A 678 19.49 25.27 -7.21
CA ASP A 678 19.97 26.20 -8.24
C ASP A 678 21.13 27.06 -7.73
N LYS A 679 21.04 27.42 -6.45
CA LYS A 679 22.08 28.16 -5.73
C LYS A 679 22.22 27.62 -4.32
N MET A 680 23.45 27.28 -3.94
CA MET A 680 23.74 26.84 -2.57
C MET A 680 23.75 28.06 -1.63
N ASP A 681 23.03 27.97 -0.52
CA ASP A 681 23.11 28.87 0.61
C ASP A 681 23.53 28.08 1.85
N ALA A 682 24.44 28.61 2.63
CA ALA A 682 24.96 27.94 3.81
C ALA A 682 23.89 27.72 4.89
N ASP A 683 22.86 28.56 4.92
CA ASP A 683 21.74 28.45 5.86
C ASP A 683 20.74 27.35 5.45
N ASP A 684 20.70 27.00 4.17
CA ASP A 684 19.84 25.91 3.63
C ASP A 684 20.54 24.55 3.65
N VAL A 685 21.85 24.51 3.90
CA VAL A 685 22.59 23.23 3.92
C VAL A 685 22.43 22.52 5.25
N LEU A 686 21.79 21.36 5.20
CA LEU A 686 21.49 20.51 6.34
C LEU A 686 22.46 19.34 6.43
N VAL A 687 23.03 19.09 7.62
CA VAL A 687 23.83 17.90 7.92
C VAL A 687 23.05 16.97 8.83
N VAL A 688 22.86 15.70 8.42
CA VAL A 688 22.04 14.73 9.16
C VAL A 688 22.74 13.36 9.24
N PRO A 689 22.86 12.77 10.44
CA PRO A 689 22.65 13.39 11.75
C PRO A 689 23.78 14.38 12.12
N ASN A 690 23.45 15.38 12.92
CA ASN A 690 24.43 16.27 13.49
C ASN A 690 23.99 16.76 14.88
N PRO A 691 24.64 16.34 15.99
CA PRO A 691 25.88 15.55 16.03
C PRO A 691 25.71 14.07 15.63
N VAL A 692 26.80 13.48 15.14
CA VAL A 692 26.93 12.04 14.88
C VAL A 692 27.39 11.35 16.16
N THR A 693 26.56 10.49 16.75
CA THR A 693 26.84 9.77 18.01
C THR A 693 27.70 8.52 17.79
N ALA A 694 28.23 7.97 18.89
CA ALA A 694 29.16 6.83 18.86
C ALA A 694 28.53 5.56 18.25
N ASP A 695 27.26 5.34 18.53
CA ASP A 695 26.42 4.21 18.08
C ASP A 695 25.90 4.34 16.66
N TYR A 696 26.01 5.54 16.06
CA TYR A 696 25.56 5.77 14.70
C TYR A 696 26.54 5.18 13.66
N THR A 697 26.09 4.25 12.85
CA THR A 697 26.87 3.57 11.80
C THR A 697 26.43 3.90 10.38
N GLY A 698 25.31 4.59 10.21
CA GLY A 698 24.75 4.96 8.92
C GLY A 698 25.53 6.09 8.21
N PRO A 699 25.14 6.44 6.98
CA PRO A 699 25.73 7.53 6.20
C PRO A 699 25.36 8.89 6.82
N ILE A 700 26.31 9.79 6.85
CA ILE A 700 26.13 11.20 7.22
C ILE A 700 25.79 11.95 5.93
N ALA A 701 24.59 12.52 5.84
CA ALA A 701 24.13 13.26 4.67
C ALA A 701 24.39 14.76 4.83
N VAL A 702 24.85 15.40 3.75
CA VAL A 702 24.91 16.87 3.57
C VAL A 702 23.94 17.19 2.44
N ARG A 703 22.81 17.81 2.74
CA ARG A 703 21.72 18.14 1.81
C ARG A 703 21.66 19.62 1.49
N GLY A 704 20.96 20.00 0.43
CA GLY A 704 20.84 21.40 -0.02
C GLY A 704 22.02 21.88 -0.88
N LEU A 705 22.75 20.93 -1.48
CA LEU A 705 23.83 21.22 -2.41
C LEU A 705 23.30 21.43 -3.83
N ALA A 706 24.07 22.10 -4.69
CA ALA A 706 23.82 22.07 -6.12
C ALA A 706 24.16 20.68 -6.69
N ARG A 707 23.54 20.33 -7.84
CA ARG A 707 23.84 19.09 -8.56
C ARG A 707 25.33 19.03 -8.89
N ASP A 708 25.92 17.83 -8.74
CA ASP A 708 27.33 17.52 -9.06
C ASP A 708 28.34 18.42 -8.31
N SER A 709 28.02 18.82 -7.08
CA SER A 709 28.90 19.61 -6.23
C SER A 709 30.13 18.80 -5.79
N GLU A 710 31.33 19.38 -5.94
CA GLU A 710 32.55 18.82 -5.35
C GLU A 710 32.57 19.09 -3.85
N VAL A 711 32.63 18.04 -3.03
CA VAL A 711 32.60 18.13 -1.56
C VAL A 711 33.89 17.64 -0.96
N LYS A 712 34.45 18.42 -0.01
CA LYS A 712 35.64 18.08 0.77
C LYS A 712 35.33 18.14 2.25
N ILE A 713 35.68 17.06 2.97
CA ILE A 713 35.62 16.99 4.44
C ILE A 713 37.02 17.26 4.98
N LEU A 714 37.14 18.30 5.79
CA LEU A 714 38.41 18.73 6.39
C LEU A 714 38.36 18.55 7.90
N SER A 715 39.50 18.19 8.50
CA SER A 715 39.66 18.23 9.98
C SER A 715 39.67 19.68 10.49
N SER A 716 39.58 19.89 11.81
CA SER A 716 39.73 21.18 12.44
C SER A 716 41.06 21.90 12.15
N SER A 717 42.09 21.14 11.75
CA SER A 717 43.41 21.67 11.34
C SER A 717 43.49 21.95 9.81
N GLY A 718 42.39 21.76 9.06
CA GLY A 718 42.37 21.97 7.62
C GLY A 718 42.89 20.80 6.75
N GLN A 719 43.21 19.66 7.38
CA GLN A 719 43.68 18.47 6.63
C GLN A 719 42.52 17.76 5.95
N LEU A 720 42.68 17.39 4.67
CA LEU A 720 41.68 16.65 3.91
C LEU A 720 41.49 15.23 4.48
N VAL A 721 40.26 14.95 4.89
CA VAL A 721 39.83 13.66 5.44
C VAL A 721 39.16 12.79 4.38
N TRP A 722 38.22 13.40 3.62
CA TRP A 722 37.45 12.74 2.57
C TRP A 722 37.09 13.73 1.45
N SER A 723 36.77 13.21 0.27
CA SER A 723 36.23 14.02 -0.83
C SER A 723 35.40 13.17 -1.78
N GLY A 724 34.42 13.77 -2.43
CA GLY A 724 33.55 13.13 -3.42
C GLY A 724 32.63 14.15 -4.10
N THR A 725 31.71 13.68 -4.91
CA THR A 725 30.72 14.47 -5.63
C THR A 725 29.32 14.20 -5.03
N SER A 726 28.45 15.22 -4.99
CA SER A 726 27.08 15.06 -4.54
C SER A 726 26.24 14.23 -5.53
N ALA A 727 25.34 13.41 -5.02
CA ALA A 727 24.27 12.78 -5.79
C ALA A 727 23.07 13.73 -5.83
N GLY A 728 22.93 14.46 -6.95
CA GLY A 728 22.03 15.60 -6.97
C GLY A 728 22.39 16.62 -5.90
N GLY A 729 21.44 16.99 -5.06
CA GLY A 729 21.60 17.93 -3.93
C GLY A 729 22.13 17.32 -2.64
N THR A 730 22.47 16.03 -2.60
CA THR A 730 22.92 15.31 -1.39
C THR A 730 24.31 14.73 -1.56
N PHE A 731 25.18 14.95 -0.58
CA PHE A 731 26.46 14.26 -0.45
C PHE A 731 26.44 13.34 0.78
N THR A 732 26.93 12.10 0.66
CA THR A 732 26.99 11.15 1.74
C THR A 732 28.42 10.82 2.14
N TRP A 733 28.65 10.70 3.46
CA TRP A 733 29.93 10.32 4.02
C TRP A 733 29.75 9.28 5.13
N ASN A 734 30.51 8.20 5.10
CA ASN A 734 30.45 7.13 6.09
C ASN A 734 31.19 7.43 7.40
N GLY A 735 31.71 8.65 7.61
CA GLY A 735 32.48 9.03 8.78
C GLY A 735 33.88 8.41 8.88
N CYS A 736 34.42 7.91 7.75
CA CYS A 736 35.75 7.32 7.66
C CYS A 736 36.72 8.21 6.87
N ASN A 737 38.01 8.06 7.13
CA ASN A 737 39.05 8.69 6.32
C ASN A 737 39.31 7.87 5.03
N LYS A 738 40.21 8.35 4.16
CA LYS A 738 40.58 7.67 2.90
C LYS A 738 41.14 6.25 3.07
N GLN A 739 41.58 5.89 4.28
CA GLN A 739 42.06 4.53 4.62
C GLN A 739 40.95 3.64 5.19
N GLY A 740 39.67 4.08 5.17
CA GLY A 740 38.53 3.33 5.70
C GLY A 740 38.43 3.33 7.24
N LYS A 741 39.28 4.09 7.96
CA LYS A 741 39.23 4.14 9.41
C LYS A 741 38.28 5.24 9.90
N ARG A 742 37.38 4.89 10.83
CA ARG A 742 36.46 5.83 11.51
C ARG A 742 37.23 6.99 12.13
N VAL A 743 36.83 8.21 11.85
CA VAL A 743 37.48 9.44 12.33
C VAL A 743 37.28 9.64 13.84
N ALA A 744 38.11 10.45 14.48
CA ALA A 744 38.02 10.76 15.91
C ALA A 744 36.85 11.71 16.22
N SER A 745 36.47 11.80 17.52
CA SER A 745 35.55 12.87 17.98
C SER A 745 36.13 14.25 17.66
N GLY A 746 35.28 15.14 17.19
CA GLY A 746 35.71 16.49 16.82
C GLY A 746 34.76 17.17 15.84
N VAL A 747 35.11 18.37 15.43
CA VAL A 747 34.41 19.15 14.41
C VAL A 747 35.13 18.98 13.07
N TYR A 748 34.39 18.62 12.06
CA TYR A 748 34.86 18.49 10.67
C TYR A 748 34.19 19.55 9.82
N HIS A 749 34.95 20.23 8.98
CA HIS A 749 34.45 21.24 8.07
C HIS A 749 34.10 20.60 6.73
N VAL A 750 32.89 20.86 6.25
CA VAL A 750 32.43 20.50 4.91
C VAL A 750 32.60 21.70 4.02
N VAL A 751 33.36 21.58 2.95
CA VAL A 751 33.50 22.58 1.91
C VAL A 751 32.90 22.01 0.63
N ALA A 752 31.88 22.66 0.10
CA ALA A 752 31.24 22.23 -1.17
C ALA A 752 31.31 23.37 -2.19
N ASN A 753 31.65 23.02 -3.42
CA ASN A 753 31.60 23.90 -4.57
C ASN A 753 30.65 23.33 -5.62
N ASN A 754 29.86 24.20 -6.31
CA ASN A 754 29.12 23.75 -7.48
C ASN A 754 30.10 23.32 -8.62
N ALA A 755 29.60 22.59 -9.59
CA ALA A 755 30.40 22.08 -10.73
C ALA A 755 31.15 23.20 -11.48
N ALA A 756 30.62 24.43 -11.51
CA ALA A 756 31.27 25.59 -12.13
C ALA A 756 32.33 26.28 -11.24
N GLY A 757 32.49 25.87 -9.97
CA GLY A 757 33.41 26.48 -9.00
C GLY A 757 33.07 27.89 -8.58
N LYS A 758 31.87 28.37 -8.91
CA LYS A 758 31.46 29.77 -8.71
C LYS A 758 30.69 30.04 -7.43
N ASN A 759 30.16 28.98 -6.80
CA ASN A 759 29.42 29.06 -5.55
C ASN A 759 29.98 28.03 -4.57
N ALA A 760 30.52 28.51 -3.45
CA ALA A 760 31.12 27.68 -2.41
C ALA A 760 30.44 27.93 -1.08
N ILE A 761 30.20 26.84 -0.34
CA ILE A 761 29.69 26.89 1.03
C ILE A 761 30.63 26.17 1.99
N VAL A 762 30.51 26.52 3.28
CA VAL A 762 31.20 25.82 4.38
C VAL A 762 30.19 25.56 5.49
N THR A 763 30.02 24.27 5.85
CA THR A 763 29.23 23.86 7.01
C THR A 763 30.05 22.91 7.91
N ARG A 764 29.44 22.32 8.95
CA ARG A 764 30.15 21.53 9.97
C ARG A 764 29.45 20.23 10.29
N ILE A 765 30.26 19.18 10.51
CA ILE A 765 29.82 17.90 11.05
C ILE A 765 30.46 17.78 12.44
N VAL A 766 29.67 17.50 13.46
CA VAL A 766 30.13 17.24 14.82
C VAL A 766 30.06 15.72 15.08
N ILE A 767 31.21 15.11 15.40
CA ILE A 767 31.33 13.68 15.75
C ILE A 767 31.59 13.53 17.21
N ILE A 768 30.79 12.75 17.92
CA ILE A 768 30.87 12.43 19.34
C ILE A 768 31.07 10.93 19.48
N LYS A 769 32.09 10.51 20.21
CA LYS A 769 32.34 9.09 20.54
C LYS A 769 32.01 8.82 22.00
#